data_998962058cc3d9234052d3f58d51d89a
#
_entry.id   998962058cc3d9234052d3f58d51d89a
#
_cell.length_a   1.000
_cell.length_b   1.000
_cell.length_c   1.000
_cell.angle_alpha   90.00
_cell.angle_beta   90.00
_cell.angle_gamma   90.00
#
_symmetry.space_group_name_H-M   'P 1'
#
loop_
_entity.id
_entity.type
_entity.pdbx_description
1 polymer ?
#
loop_
_entity_poly.entity_id
_entity_poly.type
_entity_poly.pdbx_seq_one_letter_code
_entity_poly.pdbx_strand_id
1 'polypeptide(L)'
;MGKKVKKEVEPPPKDVFDPLSIESKKAATVVLMLNSPEEEVLAKACDAIYKFASKGDENKVTLLGLGAVEPLFKLVSHEDPLVRRNATMVFGIMASNNDVRKLLRELDVTNSVIARLAPEEDIVVHEFASLCLAHMAVEYTSKVQIFEQGGLEPLIRLLSSPDPDVKKNSVECIYHLVQDFQSRAAVRELNAIPALLELLKSEYPVVQLLALKTFGVISNDRETRIILRENQGLDHLFKILETKEFNDLHVEALAVVANCLEDVDTMQLIQQTGGLKKLLSFAEMSTIPDIQKNAAKAITKAAYDPENRRILHEEEIEKCLVTLLGTDNDGAKAAASQAISAMCESLASKDAFGIQGIPQLVQLLSSENEEVKEGAAIALANLTTASPSNASAVAEAEGIEPLINVLSAKRDGTIANAATVLTNMATQEPLRFSIQSRGVMNAIVEPLQSTNSLVQSKAALTVAALGCDADARTEVKPGVKLLSLEELNLQELNDHRAIILVNAKLPDVSFSAEDKSQDRYDGRTTSSSSSIRKSSKERASSAVVSPVEEKQESSGRSPSSLSKSSTREKGSRKGKGKKEEEKPKDEEELQTMSKIQQEVILEKVPWLPPFDSILLDYITDASKTILPLTTTKEQVVALAQFVADKMGGPIERDKLHEFSWELHISEIEFELKCNVVPIGKIKKGTFYHRALLFKVIADRIGIGCSLVRGEYGRAWNEVKLVDDSPQGITGLLLPPQVYILDLMYQPGCLMKQGSAEADHYQHI
;
A
#
# COMPACT_ATOMS: atom_id res chain seq x y z
N MET A 1 -2.62 -10.01 95.01
CA MET A 1 -2.94 -11.28 94.37
C MET A 1 -2.89 -11.03 92.88
N GLY A 2 -1.71 -11.30 92.25
CA GLY A 2 -1.45 -11.13 90.83
C GLY A 2 -1.34 -12.51 90.18
N LYS A 3 -2.25 -12.84 89.28
CA LYS A 3 -2.18 -14.04 88.47
C LYS A 3 -1.19 -13.80 87.31
N LYS A 4 -0.09 -14.54 87.31
CA LYS A 4 0.80 -14.67 86.15
C LYS A 4 0.14 -15.43 85.05
N VAL A 5 -0.06 -14.79 83.92
CA VAL A 5 -0.48 -15.42 82.66
C VAL A 5 0.77 -16.04 82.05
N LYS A 6 0.76 -17.38 81.87
CA LYS A 6 1.78 -18.08 81.10
C LYS A 6 1.63 -17.73 79.61
N LYS A 7 2.63 -17.19 78.98
CA LYS A 7 2.77 -17.13 77.52
C LYS A 7 2.96 -18.57 77.01
N GLU A 8 2.00 -19.07 76.28
CA GLU A 8 2.18 -20.25 75.41
C GLU A 8 3.15 -19.87 74.31
N VAL A 9 4.20 -20.67 74.21
CA VAL A 9 5.20 -20.62 73.11
C VAL A 9 4.56 -21.30 71.93
N GLU A 10 4.31 -20.57 70.80
CA GLU A 10 3.93 -21.17 69.54
C GLU A 10 4.94 -22.22 69.13
N PRO A 11 4.48 -23.41 68.68
CA PRO A 11 5.38 -24.39 68.12
C PRO A 11 6.02 -23.88 66.81
N PRO A 12 7.29 -24.26 66.49
CA PRO A 12 7.92 -23.86 65.22
C PRO A 12 7.08 -24.33 64.03
N PRO A 13 7.13 -23.57 62.88
CA PRO A 13 6.38 -23.95 61.69
C PRO A 13 6.79 -25.37 61.29
N LYS A 14 5.83 -26.28 61.23
CA LYS A 14 6.02 -27.58 60.61
C LYS A 14 6.41 -27.34 59.18
N ASP A 15 7.61 -27.74 58.76
CA ASP A 15 7.95 -27.98 57.38
C ASP A 15 6.81 -28.83 56.79
N VAL A 16 5.96 -28.23 56.00
CA VAL A 16 4.93 -28.95 55.30
C VAL A 16 5.64 -29.69 54.16
N PHE A 17 6.10 -30.86 54.45
CA PHE A 17 6.36 -31.87 53.45
C PHE A 17 4.98 -32.21 52.87
N ASP A 18 4.67 -31.65 51.74
CA ASP A 18 3.53 -32.02 50.94
C ASP A 18 3.71 -33.48 50.53
N PRO A 19 2.91 -34.44 51.01
CA PRO A 19 3.13 -35.82 50.66
C PRO A 19 2.75 -36.00 49.21
N LEU A 20 3.81 -36.21 48.34
CA LEU A 20 3.61 -36.63 46.98
C LEU A 20 2.46 -37.65 46.90
N SER A 21 1.55 -37.44 45.99
CA SER A 21 0.43 -38.39 45.77
C SER A 21 0.99 -39.79 45.49
N ILE A 22 0.22 -40.85 45.75
CA ILE A 22 0.63 -42.24 45.55
C ILE A 22 1.15 -42.45 44.12
N GLU A 23 0.54 -41.79 43.13
CA GLU A 23 0.97 -41.82 41.72
C GLU A 23 2.31 -41.10 41.49
N SER A 24 2.52 -39.96 42.15
CA SER A 24 3.82 -39.24 42.09
C SER A 24 4.97 -40.02 42.76
N LYS A 25 4.72 -40.76 43.84
CA LYS A 25 5.73 -41.66 44.44
C LYS A 25 6.11 -42.80 43.52
N LYS A 26 5.18 -43.34 42.77
CA LYS A 26 5.44 -44.34 41.73
C LYS A 26 6.24 -43.73 40.57
N ALA A 27 5.88 -42.51 40.13
CA ALA A 27 6.60 -41.80 39.11
C ALA A 27 8.07 -41.56 39.50
N ALA A 28 8.35 -41.11 40.74
CA ALA A 28 9.71 -40.95 41.27
C ALA A 28 10.54 -42.22 41.18
N THR A 29 9.94 -43.38 41.53
CA THR A 29 10.63 -44.67 41.40
C THR A 29 10.95 -45.01 39.95
N VAL A 30 10.02 -44.77 39.02
CA VAL A 30 10.23 -45.04 37.60
C VAL A 30 11.30 -44.11 36.99
N VAL A 31 11.37 -42.85 37.43
CA VAL A 31 12.45 -41.92 37.02
C VAL A 31 13.79 -42.40 37.45
N LEU A 32 13.94 -42.96 38.67
CA LEU A 32 15.21 -43.57 39.11
C LEU A 32 15.61 -44.77 38.24
N MET A 33 14.65 -45.56 37.73
CA MET A 33 14.90 -46.69 36.83
C MET A 33 15.48 -46.27 35.46
N LEU A 34 15.39 -45.00 35.06
CA LEU A 34 16.02 -44.49 33.82
C LEU A 34 17.56 -44.52 33.87
N ASN A 35 18.17 -44.85 35.03
CA ASN A 35 19.59 -45.01 35.16
C ASN A 35 19.99 -46.51 35.34
N SER A 36 19.09 -47.44 35.04
CA SER A 36 19.40 -48.87 35.09
C SER A 36 20.41 -49.25 34.03
N PRO A 37 21.31 -50.22 34.32
CA PRO A 37 22.18 -50.78 33.29
C PRO A 37 21.47 -51.82 32.38
N GLU A 38 20.23 -52.22 32.69
CA GLU A 38 19.48 -53.22 31.97
C GLU A 38 18.52 -52.57 30.94
N GLU A 39 18.66 -52.85 29.65
CA GLU A 39 17.88 -52.30 28.55
C GLU A 39 16.38 -52.56 28.68
N GLU A 40 16.01 -53.74 29.17
CA GLU A 40 14.60 -54.10 29.39
C GLU A 40 13.96 -53.23 30.47
N VAL A 41 14.71 -52.90 31.52
CA VAL A 41 14.26 -52.00 32.61
C VAL A 41 14.11 -50.57 32.06
N LEU A 42 15.08 -50.09 31.28
CA LEU A 42 15.05 -48.78 30.66
C LEU A 42 13.84 -48.64 29.73
N ALA A 43 13.62 -49.63 28.85
CA ALA A 43 12.48 -49.60 27.91
C ALA A 43 11.13 -49.57 28.62
N LYS A 44 10.96 -50.40 29.70
CA LYS A 44 9.75 -50.40 30.54
C LYS A 44 9.56 -49.11 31.34
N ALA A 45 10.65 -48.52 31.83
CA ALA A 45 10.60 -47.26 32.54
C ALA A 45 10.14 -46.11 31.60
N CYS A 46 10.71 -46.02 30.40
CA CYS A 46 10.30 -45.03 29.39
C CYS A 46 8.82 -45.21 29.00
N ASP A 47 8.34 -46.44 28.75
CA ASP A 47 6.92 -46.71 28.43
C ASP A 47 6.01 -46.29 29.59
N ALA A 48 6.38 -46.58 30.83
CA ALA A 48 5.62 -46.18 32.00
C ALA A 48 5.55 -44.64 32.15
N ILE A 49 6.65 -43.93 31.87
CA ILE A 49 6.73 -42.47 31.90
C ILE A 49 5.88 -41.88 30.76
N TYR A 50 5.94 -42.47 29.56
CA TYR A 50 5.08 -42.06 28.44
C TYR A 50 3.59 -42.14 28.81
N LYS A 51 3.14 -43.27 29.34
CA LYS A 51 1.76 -43.46 29.80
C LYS A 51 1.36 -42.51 30.94
N PHE A 52 2.29 -42.14 31.79
CA PHE A 52 2.03 -41.16 32.87
C PHE A 52 1.97 -39.74 32.31
N ALA A 53 2.89 -39.31 31.44
CA ALA A 53 2.93 -38.00 30.84
C ALA A 53 1.69 -37.73 29.93
N SER A 54 1.22 -38.77 29.22
CA SER A 54 0.05 -38.68 28.31
C SER A 54 -1.29 -38.41 29.02
N LYS A 55 -1.34 -38.58 30.35
CA LYS A 55 -2.57 -38.30 31.11
C LYS A 55 -2.87 -36.83 31.32
N GLY A 56 -1.89 -35.94 31.20
CA GLY A 56 -2.11 -34.49 31.36
C GLY A 56 -0.85 -33.71 31.68
N ASP A 57 -1.02 -32.40 31.65
CA ASP A 57 0.11 -31.47 31.79
C ASP A 57 0.71 -31.45 33.20
N GLU A 58 -0.11 -31.68 34.26
CA GLU A 58 0.36 -31.80 35.64
C GLU A 58 1.35 -32.93 35.80
N ASN A 59 1.18 -34.03 35.06
CA ASN A 59 2.08 -35.17 35.12
C ASN A 59 3.40 -34.85 34.41
N LYS A 60 3.41 -34.04 33.35
CA LYS A 60 4.62 -33.57 32.70
C LYS A 60 5.43 -32.66 33.61
N VAL A 61 4.74 -31.73 34.31
CA VAL A 61 5.37 -30.88 35.35
C VAL A 61 5.94 -31.73 36.50
N THR A 62 5.21 -32.76 36.94
CA THR A 62 5.70 -33.67 37.96
C THR A 62 6.97 -34.39 37.52
N LEU A 63 7.03 -34.90 36.29
CA LEU A 63 8.22 -35.56 35.73
C LEU A 63 9.39 -34.57 35.58
N LEU A 64 9.12 -33.34 35.19
CA LEU A 64 10.10 -32.27 35.13
C LEU A 64 10.69 -32.02 36.54
N GLY A 65 9.84 -31.86 37.55
CA GLY A 65 10.28 -31.66 38.95
C GLY A 65 11.03 -32.84 39.54
N LEU A 66 10.81 -34.06 39.04
CA LEU A 66 11.54 -35.27 39.40
C LEU A 66 12.88 -35.44 38.64
N GLY A 67 13.23 -34.52 37.75
CA GLY A 67 14.46 -34.55 36.97
C GLY A 67 14.49 -35.65 35.90
N ALA A 68 13.34 -36.02 35.33
CA ALA A 68 13.26 -37.11 34.33
C ALA A 68 13.89 -36.73 32.98
N VAL A 69 13.99 -35.44 32.63
CA VAL A 69 14.39 -35.00 31.29
C VAL A 69 15.85 -35.31 30.95
N GLU A 70 16.78 -35.08 31.87
CA GLU A 70 18.21 -35.33 31.65
C GLU A 70 18.54 -36.81 31.42
N PRO A 71 18.06 -37.79 32.28
CA PRO A 71 18.23 -39.20 31.97
C PRO A 71 17.58 -39.61 30.63
N LEU A 72 16.37 -39.14 30.34
CA LEU A 72 15.69 -39.43 29.08
C LEU A 72 16.48 -38.90 27.87
N PHE A 73 17.12 -37.72 27.98
CA PHE A 73 17.94 -37.18 26.92
C PHE A 73 19.09 -38.15 26.51
N LYS A 74 19.74 -38.79 27.48
CA LYS A 74 20.74 -39.78 27.18
C LYS A 74 20.17 -41.00 26.46
N LEU A 75 18.93 -41.38 26.78
CA LEU A 75 18.26 -42.55 26.21
C LEU A 75 17.71 -42.33 24.79
N VAL A 76 17.47 -41.09 24.38
CA VAL A 76 17.09 -40.76 22.99
C VAL A 76 18.17 -41.17 21.99
N SER A 77 19.46 -41.28 22.41
CA SER A 77 20.58 -41.74 21.58
C SER A 77 21.11 -43.10 21.99
N HIS A 78 20.31 -43.88 22.72
CA HIS A 78 20.71 -45.22 23.19
C HIS A 78 20.91 -46.22 22.04
N GLU A 79 21.82 -47.19 22.21
CA GLU A 79 22.12 -48.17 21.18
C GLU A 79 20.94 -49.13 20.92
N ASP A 80 20.24 -49.55 21.98
CA ASP A 80 19.04 -50.37 21.85
C ASP A 80 17.87 -49.59 21.19
N PRO A 81 17.30 -50.14 20.09
CA PRO A 81 16.24 -49.43 19.35
C PRO A 81 14.93 -49.24 20.15
N LEU A 82 14.60 -50.18 21.04
CA LEU A 82 13.38 -50.13 21.85
C LEU A 82 13.46 -49.03 22.92
N VAL A 83 14.63 -48.95 23.58
CA VAL A 83 14.92 -47.88 24.55
C VAL A 83 14.88 -46.53 23.87
N ARG A 84 15.55 -46.40 22.73
CA ARG A 84 15.61 -45.18 21.93
C ARG A 84 14.22 -44.74 21.47
N ARG A 85 13.43 -45.67 20.96
CA ARG A 85 12.03 -45.44 20.56
C ARG A 85 11.19 -44.91 21.73
N ASN A 86 11.17 -45.66 22.85
CA ASN A 86 10.33 -45.27 23.98
C ASN A 86 10.78 -43.95 24.61
N ALA A 87 12.07 -43.65 24.67
CA ALA A 87 12.59 -42.36 25.12
C ALA A 87 12.12 -41.20 24.17
N THR A 88 12.19 -41.41 22.85
CA THR A 88 11.72 -40.43 21.86
C THR A 88 10.22 -40.17 22.00
N MET A 89 9.43 -41.21 22.25
CA MET A 89 7.97 -41.06 22.52
C MET A 89 7.70 -40.14 23.73
N VAL A 90 8.46 -40.30 24.83
CA VAL A 90 8.37 -39.43 26.01
C VAL A 90 8.71 -38.00 25.64
N PHE A 91 9.77 -37.75 24.89
CA PHE A 91 10.18 -36.41 24.47
C PHE A 91 9.08 -35.72 23.64
N GLY A 92 8.52 -36.40 22.65
CA GLY A 92 7.43 -35.88 21.81
C GLY A 92 6.25 -35.39 22.63
N ILE A 93 5.79 -36.21 23.61
CA ILE A 93 4.68 -35.84 24.47
C ILE A 93 5.05 -34.73 25.48
N MET A 94 6.23 -34.80 26.10
CA MET A 94 6.63 -33.81 27.09
C MET A 94 6.90 -32.42 26.49
N ALA A 95 7.35 -32.33 25.26
CA ALA A 95 7.62 -31.08 24.56
C ALA A 95 6.39 -30.19 24.35
N SER A 96 5.16 -30.70 24.51
CA SER A 96 3.96 -29.88 24.52
C SER A 96 3.89 -28.90 25.71
N ASN A 97 4.57 -29.20 26.82
CA ASN A 97 4.65 -28.32 27.99
C ASN A 97 5.76 -27.26 27.83
N ASN A 98 5.45 -26.01 28.18
CA ASN A 98 6.36 -24.87 28.01
C ASN A 98 7.63 -24.96 28.84
N ASP A 99 7.52 -25.37 30.13
CA ASP A 99 8.68 -25.47 31.03
C ASP A 99 9.62 -26.60 30.60
N VAL A 100 9.05 -27.70 30.08
CA VAL A 100 9.84 -28.77 29.48
C VAL A 100 10.59 -28.26 28.25
N ARG A 101 9.95 -27.54 27.33
CA ARG A 101 10.62 -26.97 26.15
C ARG A 101 11.80 -26.08 26.52
N LYS A 102 11.63 -25.28 27.58
CA LYS A 102 12.70 -24.42 28.08
C LYS A 102 13.94 -25.25 28.50
N LEU A 103 13.72 -26.33 29.27
CA LEU A 103 14.80 -27.21 29.67
C LEU A 103 15.41 -27.99 28.48
N LEU A 104 14.59 -28.42 27.51
CA LEU A 104 15.08 -29.07 26.28
C LEU A 104 16.04 -28.16 25.49
N ARG A 105 15.77 -26.85 25.45
CA ARG A 105 16.71 -25.89 24.86
C ARG A 105 17.99 -25.73 25.65
N GLU A 106 17.89 -25.61 26.98
CA GLU A 106 19.04 -25.46 27.87
C GLU A 106 19.98 -26.69 27.76
N LEU A 107 19.45 -27.86 27.52
CA LEU A 107 20.17 -29.10 27.31
C LEU A 107 20.66 -29.33 25.86
N ASP A 108 20.32 -28.41 24.94
CA ASP A 108 20.64 -28.51 23.50
C ASP A 108 20.28 -29.86 22.86
N VAL A 109 19.04 -30.32 23.11
CA VAL A 109 18.59 -31.65 22.65
C VAL A 109 18.28 -31.71 21.15
N THR A 110 18.20 -30.54 20.48
CA THR A 110 17.70 -30.40 19.10
C THR A 110 18.42 -31.34 18.15
N ASN A 111 19.75 -31.38 18.17
CA ASN A 111 20.52 -32.23 17.26
C ASN A 111 20.25 -33.74 17.50
N SER A 112 20.10 -34.16 18.75
CA SER A 112 19.81 -35.55 19.10
C SER A 112 18.40 -35.97 18.60
N VAL A 113 17.43 -35.04 18.65
CA VAL A 113 16.07 -35.29 18.15
C VAL A 113 16.06 -35.28 16.62
N ILE A 114 16.79 -34.38 15.95
CA ILE A 114 16.94 -34.37 14.49
C ILE A 114 17.55 -35.68 14.00
N ALA A 115 18.55 -36.22 14.70
CA ALA A 115 19.13 -37.52 14.36
C ALA A 115 18.10 -38.67 14.38
N ARG A 116 16.98 -38.52 15.11
CA ARG A 116 15.89 -39.53 15.14
C ARG A 116 14.98 -39.43 13.93
N LEU A 117 15.19 -38.48 13.06
CA LEU A 117 14.49 -38.41 11.77
C LEU A 117 15.22 -39.21 10.66
N ALA A 118 16.34 -39.88 10.98
CA ALA A 118 17.13 -40.66 10.03
C ALA A 118 16.28 -41.77 9.35
N PRO A 119 16.55 -42.13 8.07
CA PRO A 119 15.74 -43.12 7.33
C PRO A 119 15.68 -44.49 7.95
N GLU A 120 16.68 -44.83 8.75
CA GLU A 120 16.83 -46.13 9.39
C GLU A 120 15.99 -46.30 10.66
N GLU A 121 15.44 -45.20 11.16
CA GLU A 121 14.62 -45.22 12.38
C GLU A 121 13.18 -45.72 12.09
N ASP A 122 12.57 -46.25 13.11
CA ASP A 122 11.18 -46.71 13.11
C ASP A 122 10.23 -45.53 12.88
N ILE A 123 9.11 -45.81 12.22
CA ILE A 123 8.05 -44.85 11.94
C ILE A 123 7.51 -44.16 13.20
N VAL A 124 7.43 -44.87 14.34
CA VAL A 124 7.04 -44.29 15.63
C VAL A 124 8.10 -43.32 16.15
N VAL A 125 9.37 -43.59 15.91
CA VAL A 125 10.45 -42.66 16.23
C VAL A 125 10.30 -41.39 15.38
N HIS A 126 10.01 -41.51 14.10
CA HIS A 126 9.72 -40.36 13.23
C HIS A 126 8.55 -39.53 13.72
N GLU A 127 7.44 -40.20 14.13
CA GLU A 127 6.24 -39.53 14.64
C GLU A 127 6.57 -38.66 15.87
N PHE A 128 7.21 -39.23 16.87
CA PHE A 128 7.45 -38.51 18.13
C PHE A 128 8.64 -37.55 18.05
N ALA A 129 9.64 -37.83 17.24
CA ALA A 129 10.73 -36.89 16.99
C ALA A 129 10.22 -35.64 16.22
N SER A 130 9.44 -35.83 15.16
CA SER A 130 8.82 -34.72 14.42
C SER A 130 7.82 -33.95 15.29
N LEU A 131 7.05 -34.62 16.17
CA LEU A 131 6.16 -33.99 17.15
C LEU A 131 6.96 -33.12 18.13
N CYS A 132 8.09 -33.64 18.65
CA CYS A 132 8.97 -32.89 19.55
C CYS A 132 9.48 -31.61 18.89
N LEU A 133 9.99 -31.71 17.65
CA LEU A 133 10.49 -30.58 16.89
C LEU A 133 9.39 -29.58 16.55
N ALA A 134 8.17 -30.05 16.19
CA ALA A 134 7.03 -29.19 15.94
C ALA A 134 6.66 -28.35 17.18
N HIS A 135 6.60 -28.97 18.36
CA HIS A 135 6.38 -28.27 19.61
C HIS A 135 7.51 -27.27 19.95
N MET A 136 8.76 -27.64 19.72
CA MET A 136 9.90 -26.75 19.95
C MET A 136 9.92 -25.57 18.98
N ALA A 137 9.55 -25.78 17.71
CA ALA A 137 9.54 -24.77 16.65
C ALA A 137 8.52 -23.62 16.86
N VAL A 138 7.65 -23.71 17.87
CA VAL A 138 6.79 -22.58 18.26
C VAL A 138 7.62 -21.39 18.75
N GLU A 139 8.77 -21.65 19.40
CA GLU A 139 9.63 -20.62 19.95
C GLU A 139 10.73 -20.20 18.97
N TYR A 140 11.02 -18.90 18.90
CA TYR A 140 11.95 -18.35 17.90
C TYR A 140 13.36 -18.96 17.99
N THR A 141 13.92 -19.05 19.20
CA THR A 141 15.28 -19.60 19.40
C THR A 141 15.39 -21.06 18.97
N SER A 142 14.36 -21.86 19.22
CA SER A 142 14.31 -23.25 18.78
C SER A 142 14.17 -23.38 17.28
N LYS A 143 13.43 -22.47 16.60
CA LYS A 143 13.37 -22.42 15.12
C LYS A 143 14.75 -22.26 14.52
N VAL A 144 15.53 -21.30 15.04
CA VAL A 144 16.90 -21.04 14.57
C VAL A 144 17.77 -22.28 14.78
N GLN A 145 17.73 -22.90 15.95
CA GLN A 145 18.49 -24.13 16.23
C GLN A 145 18.12 -25.28 15.30
N ILE A 146 16.81 -25.55 15.10
CA ILE A 146 16.34 -26.61 14.19
C ILE A 146 16.83 -26.37 12.77
N PHE A 147 16.78 -25.12 12.31
CA PHE A 147 17.23 -24.76 10.97
C PHE A 147 18.76 -24.91 10.83
N GLU A 148 19.54 -24.30 11.74
CA GLU A 148 21.02 -24.32 11.71
C GLU A 148 21.60 -25.73 11.86
N GLN A 149 20.91 -26.60 12.61
CA GLN A 149 21.32 -27.99 12.80
C GLN A 149 20.82 -28.94 11.70
N GLY A 150 20.26 -28.38 10.59
CA GLY A 150 19.88 -29.15 9.40
C GLY A 150 18.59 -29.96 9.55
N GLY A 151 17.68 -29.57 10.46
CA GLY A 151 16.42 -30.29 10.69
C GLY A 151 15.40 -30.16 9.56
N LEU A 152 15.53 -29.14 8.68
CA LEU A 152 14.57 -28.89 7.61
C LEU A 152 14.56 -30.01 6.54
N GLU A 153 15.73 -30.48 6.10
CA GLU A 153 15.83 -31.51 5.05
C GLU A 153 15.18 -32.85 5.45
N PRO A 154 15.46 -33.44 6.62
CA PRO A 154 14.77 -34.66 7.03
C PRO A 154 13.27 -34.45 7.25
N LEU A 155 12.80 -33.28 7.71
CA LEU A 155 11.37 -32.98 7.82
C LEU A 155 10.70 -32.96 6.45
N ILE A 156 11.33 -32.36 5.43
CA ILE A 156 10.81 -32.36 4.05
C ILE A 156 10.70 -33.80 3.52
N ARG A 157 11.70 -34.64 3.74
CA ARG A 157 11.64 -36.06 3.35
C ARG A 157 10.45 -36.76 4.01
N LEU A 158 10.15 -36.49 5.27
CA LEU A 158 9.07 -37.11 6.01
C LEU A 158 7.66 -36.65 5.56
N LEU A 159 7.54 -35.61 4.75
CA LEU A 159 6.26 -35.24 4.11
C LEU A 159 5.72 -36.36 3.22
N SER A 160 6.60 -37.26 2.73
CA SER A 160 6.23 -38.42 1.94
C SER A 160 6.06 -39.70 2.77
N SER A 161 6.08 -39.63 4.11
CA SER A 161 5.85 -40.78 4.99
C SER A 161 4.49 -41.44 4.71
N PRO A 162 4.34 -42.76 4.81
CA PRO A 162 3.04 -43.40 4.72
C PRO A 162 2.13 -43.06 5.92
N ASP A 163 2.70 -42.68 7.04
CA ASP A 163 1.99 -42.39 8.29
C ASP A 163 1.46 -40.95 8.30
N PRO A 164 0.16 -40.74 8.60
CA PRO A 164 -0.45 -39.42 8.61
C PRO A 164 0.01 -38.52 9.77
N ASP A 165 0.36 -39.08 10.93
CA ASP A 165 0.82 -38.31 12.08
C ASP A 165 2.25 -37.80 11.84
N VAL A 166 3.11 -38.61 11.21
CA VAL A 166 4.43 -38.18 10.76
C VAL A 166 4.32 -37.03 9.76
N LYS A 167 3.42 -37.12 8.75
CA LYS A 167 3.16 -36.04 7.80
C LYS A 167 2.69 -34.78 8.50
N LYS A 168 1.69 -34.92 9.37
CA LYS A 168 1.09 -33.82 10.13
C LYS A 168 2.15 -33.11 10.97
N ASN A 169 2.94 -33.83 11.76
CA ASN A 169 3.94 -33.26 12.65
C ASN A 169 5.08 -32.59 11.85
N SER A 170 5.50 -33.23 10.73
CA SER A 170 6.55 -32.68 9.87
C SER A 170 6.12 -31.38 9.20
N VAL A 171 4.91 -31.33 8.60
CA VAL A 171 4.40 -30.10 7.96
C VAL A 171 4.13 -29.01 8.99
N GLU A 172 3.68 -29.36 10.22
CA GLU A 172 3.48 -28.41 11.30
C GLU A 172 4.82 -27.76 11.73
N CYS A 173 5.87 -28.57 11.85
CA CYS A 173 7.22 -28.05 12.13
C CYS A 173 7.69 -27.12 10.99
N ILE A 174 7.56 -27.54 9.74
CA ILE A 174 7.93 -26.71 8.58
C ILE A 174 7.12 -25.42 8.55
N TYR A 175 5.81 -25.45 8.83
CA TYR A 175 4.97 -24.25 8.94
C TYR A 175 5.53 -23.25 9.96
N HIS A 176 5.99 -23.73 11.11
CA HIS A 176 6.62 -22.86 12.10
C HIS A 176 7.97 -22.31 11.63
N LEU A 177 8.78 -23.13 10.96
CA LEU A 177 10.09 -22.71 10.44
C LEU A 177 9.98 -21.62 9.35
N VAL A 178 9.07 -21.76 8.40
CA VAL A 178 8.90 -20.81 7.27
C VAL A 178 8.40 -19.43 7.67
N GLN A 179 8.04 -19.23 8.95
CA GLN A 179 7.82 -17.88 9.46
C GLN A 179 9.11 -17.03 9.37
N ASP A 180 10.26 -17.68 9.38
CA ASP A 180 11.55 -17.05 9.15
C ASP A 180 11.91 -17.00 7.65
N PHE A 181 12.55 -15.90 7.23
CA PHE A 181 12.90 -15.66 5.83
C PHE A 181 13.90 -16.69 5.28
N GLN A 182 14.93 -17.06 6.07
CA GLN A 182 15.95 -18.02 5.62
C GLN A 182 15.35 -19.40 5.37
N SER A 183 14.43 -19.83 6.23
CA SER A 183 13.72 -21.10 6.09
C SER A 183 12.84 -21.12 4.84
N ARG A 184 12.24 -20.01 4.43
CA ARG A 184 11.47 -19.93 3.17
C ARG A 184 12.35 -20.16 1.95
N ALA A 185 13.53 -19.56 1.92
CA ALA A 185 14.49 -19.79 0.83
C ALA A 185 14.94 -21.26 0.76
N ALA A 186 15.29 -21.83 1.92
CA ALA A 186 15.73 -23.22 2.01
C ALA A 186 14.65 -24.24 1.59
N VAL A 187 13.36 -23.98 1.88
CA VAL A 187 12.24 -24.83 1.43
C VAL A 187 12.18 -24.89 -0.11
N ARG A 188 12.50 -23.79 -0.81
CA ARG A 188 12.60 -23.78 -2.28
C ARG A 188 13.82 -24.57 -2.78
N GLU A 189 15.00 -24.27 -2.20
CA GLU A 189 16.26 -24.89 -2.57
C GLU A 189 16.25 -26.42 -2.37
N LEU A 190 15.60 -26.88 -1.32
CA LEU A 190 15.41 -28.30 -1.01
C LEU A 190 14.23 -28.94 -1.78
N ASN A 191 13.63 -28.21 -2.74
CA ASN A 191 12.54 -28.70 -3.60
C ASN A 191 11.35 -29.29 -2.81
N ALA A 192 10.93 -28.64 -1.73
CA ALA A 192 9.85 -29.12 -0.87
C ALA A 192 8.44 -28.89 -1.47
N ILE A 193 8.30 -27.96 -2.43
CA ILE A 193 6.99 -27.54 -2.97
C ILE A 193 6.19 -28.70 -3.57
N PRO A 194 6.77 -29.60 -4.38
CA PRO A 194 6.02 -30.78 -4.89
C PRO A 194 5.50 -31.68 -3.77
N ALA A 195 6.30 -31.94 -2.73
CA ALA A 195 5.87 -32.74 -1.58
C ALA A 195 4.74 -32.08 -0.79
N LEU A 196 4.81 -30.74 -0.59
CA LEU A 196 3.74 -29.97 0.03
C LEU A 196 2.44 -29.98 -0.81
N LEU A 197 2.53 -29.93 -2.15
CA LEU A 197 1.37 -30.06 -3.03
C LEU A 197 0.71 -31.42 -2.93
N GLU A 198 1.48 -32.50 -2.76
CA GLU A 198 0.92 -33.85 -2.53
C GLU A 198 0.13 -33.92 -1.20
N LEU A 199 0.53 -33.16 -0.19
CA LEU A 199 -0.25 -33.10 1.07
C LEU A 199 -1.64 -32.46 0.90
N LEU A 200 -1.86 -31.64 -0.13
CA LEU A 200 -3.18 -31.09 -0.45
C LEU A 200 -4.16 -32.18 -0.94
N LYS A 201 -3.67 -33.37 -1.31
CA LYS A 201 -4.48 -34.54 -1.69
C LYS A 201 -4.74 -35.49 -0.53
N SER A 202 -4.25 -35.17 0.67
CA SER A 202 -4.41 -36.01 1.85
C SER A 202 -5.89 -36.21 2.20
N GLU A 203 -6.25 -37.39 2.68
CA GLU A 203 -7.59 -37.67 3.23
C GLU A 203 -7.81 -37.00 4.59
N TYR A 204 -6.76 -36.45 5.21
CA TYR A 204 -6.78 -35.82 6.51
C TYR A 204 -6.83 -34.28 6.38
N PRO A 205 -7.98 -33.64 6.72
CA PRO A 205 -8.14 -32.19 6.57
C PRO A 205 -7.11 -31.38 7.34
N VAL A 206 -6.63 -31.88 8.48
CA VAL A 206 -5.58 -31.19 9.28
C VAL A 206 -4.26 -31.10 8.52
N VAL A 207 -3.88 -32.15 7.77
CA VAL A 207 -2.68 -32.16 6.94
C VAL A 207 -2.83 -31.17 5.77
N GLN A 208 -3.99 -31.16 5.11
CA GLN A 208 -4.31 -30.18 4.06
C GLN A 208 -4.24 -28.76 4.59
N LEU A 209 -4.83 -28.51 5.77
CA LEU A 209 -4.86 -27.19 6.39
C LEU A 209 -3.44 -26.67 6.71
N LEU A 210 -2.59 -27.52 7.28
CA LEU A 210 -1.19 -27.16 7.59
C LEU A 210 -0.38 -26.89 6.32
N ALA A 211 -0.60 -27.68 5.26
CA ALA A 211 0.03 -27.46 3.95
C ALA A 211 -0.43 -26.12 3.35
N LEU A 212 -1.73 -25.81 3.38
CA LEU A 212 -2.27 -24.52 2.92
C LEU A 212 -1.70 -23.34 3.72
N LYS A 213 -1.65 -23.44 5.05
CA LYS A 213 -1.01 -22.41 5.90
C LYS A 213 0.47 -22.22 5.56
N THR A 214 1.18 -23.31 5.29
CA THR A 214 2.56 -23.24 4.83
C THR A 214 2.66 -22.50 3.50
N PHE A 215 1.80 -22.85 2.51
CA PHE A 215 1.72 -22.13 1.25
C PHE A 215 1.33 -20.66 1.43
N GLY A 216 0.43 -20.34 2.36
CA GLY A 216 0.06 -18.96 2.69
C GLY A 216 1.26 -18.08 3.07
N VAL A 217 2.23 -18.68 3.75
CA VAL A 217 3.47 -17.99 4.12
C VAL A 217 4.47 -17.92 2.97
N ILE A 218 4.77 -19.06 2.33
CA ILE A 218 5.84 -19.13 1.30
C ILE A 218 5.43 -18.51 -0.03
N SER A 219 4.13 -18.41 -0.35
CA SER A 219 3.63 -17.78 -1.58
C SER A 219 3.76 -16.24 -1.59
N ASN A 220 4.17 -15.62 -0.47
CA ASN A 220 4.56 -14.22 -0.47
C ASN A 220 5.83 -13.97 -1.31
N ASP A 221 6.68 -14.97 -1.46
CA ASP A 221 7.89 -14.89 -2.26
C ASP A 221 7.58 -15.12 -3.74
N ARG A 222 8.13 -14.28 -4.62
CA ARG A 222 7.88 -14.34 -6.07
C ARG A 222 8.31 -15.68 -6.68
N GLU A 223 9.50 -16.15 -6.33
CA GLU A 223 10.06 -17.42 -6.84
C GLU A 223 9.18 -18.61 -6.45
N THR A 224 8.63 -18.59 -5.25
CA THR A 224 7.68 -19.63 -4.79
C THR A 224 6.41 -19.62 -5.64
N ARG A 225 5.87 -18.44 -6.00
CA ARG A 225 4.68 -18.34 -6.85
C ARG A 225 4.92 -18.94 -8.24
N ILE A 226 6.09 -18.68 -8.83
CA ILE A 226 6.48 -19.25 -10.12
C ILE A 226 6.53 -20.79 -10.04
N ILE A 227 7.19 -21.33 -9.01
CA ILE A 227 7.30 -22.79 -8.82
C ILE A 227 5.90 -23.42 -8.58
N LEU A 228 5.03 -22.74 -7.81
CA LEU A 228 3.64 -23.19 -7.62
C LEU A 228 2.88 -23.29 -8.94
N ARG A 229 3.00 -22.28 -9.80
CA ARG A 229 2.37 -22.29 -11.13
C ARG A 229 2.91 -23.44 -11.99
N GLU A 230 4.23 -23.60 -12.07
CA GLU A 230 4.89 -24.65 -12.86
C GLU A 230 4.51 -26.06 -12.41
N ASN A 231 4.23 -26.25 -11.13
CA ASN A 231 3.78 -27.52 -10.55
C ASN A 231 2.25 -27.65 -10.47
N GLN A 232 1.49 -26.89 -11.26
CA GLN A 232 0.01 -26.94 -11.31
C GLN A 232 -0.65 -26.67 -9.94
N GLY A 233 -0.02 -25.84 -9.11
CA GLY A 233 -0.50 -25.54 -7.77
C GLY A 233 -1.92 -24.97 -7.75
N LEU A 234 -2.30 -24.18 -8.75
CA LEU A 234 -3.65 -23.63 -8.88
C LEU A 234 -4.72 -24.72 -9.02
N ASP A 235 -4.45 -25.78 -9.79
CA ASP A 235 -5.40 -26.89 -9.99
C ASP A 235 -5.67 -27.59 -8.66
N HIS A 236 -4.65 -27.77 -7.82
CA HIS A 236 -4.79 -28.34 -6.49
C HIS A 236 -5.61 -27.43 -5.56
N LEU A 237 -5.36 -26.11 -5.60
CA LEU A 237 -6.11 -25.14 -4.82
C LEU A 237 -7.58 -25.08 -5.23
N PHE A 238 -7.87 -25.03 -6.53
CA PHE A 238 -9.25 -25.02 -7.02
C PHE A 238 -9.98 -26.33 -6.74
N LYS A 239 -9.29 -27.47 -6.73
CA LYS A 239 -9.88 -28.74 -6.33
C LYS A 239 -10.31 -28.75 -4.87
N ILE A 240 -9.54 -28.13 -3.97
CA ILE A 240 -9.96 -27.94 -2.56
C ILE A 240 -11.17 -27.03 -2.49
N LEU A 241 -11.20 -25.95 -3.25
CA LEU A 241 -12.33 -25.01 -3.28
C LEU A 241 -13.63 -25.64 -3.84
N GLU A 242 -13.53 -26.74 -4.59
CA GLU A 242 -14.70 -27.49 -5.08
C GLU A 242 -15.32 -28.42 -4.02
N THR A 243 -14.60 -28.74 -2.94
CA THR A 243 -15.12 -29.57 -1.84
C THR A 243 -16.01 -28.72 -0.92
N LYS A 244 -17.22 -29.21 -0.63
CA LYS A 244 -18.22 -28.41 0.13
C LYS A 244 -18.11 -28.50 1.65
N GLU A 245 -17.24 -29.32 2.19
CA GLU A 245 -17.32 -29.76 3.57
C GLU A 245 -16.38 -29.04 4.56
N PHE A 246 -15.33 -28.31 4.09
CA PHE A 246 -14.29 -27.78 4.97
C PHE A 246 -14.03 -26.31 4.73
N ASN A 247 -14.78 -25.45 5.43
CA ASN A 247 -14.67 -24.00 5.29
C ASN A 247 -13.28 -23.46 5.66
N ASP A 248 -12.60 -24.06 6.64
CA ASP A 248 -11.25 -23.63 7.04
C ASP A 248 -10.24 -23.83 5.90
N LEU A 249 -10.41 -24.91 5.10
CA LEU A 249 -9.58 -25.12 3.93
C LEU A 249 -9.85 -24.06 2.85
N HIS A 250 -11.10 -23.65 2.65
CA HIS A 250 -11.47 -22.60 1.71
C HIS A 250 -10.84 -21.24 2.09
N VAL A 251 -10.85 -20.89 3.38
CA VAL A 251 -10.23 -19.65 3.89
C VAL A 251 -8.76 -19.59 3.49
N GLU A 252 -8.01 -20.65 3.80
CA GLU A 252 -6.57 -20.69 3.53
C GLU A 252 -6.28 -20.84 2.02
N ALA A 253 -7.04 -21.66 1.30
CA ALA A 253 -6.85 -21.83 -0.14
C ALA A 253 -7.08 -20.51 -0.90
N LEU A 254 -8.12 -19.75 -0.57
CA LEU A 254 -8.37 -18.42 -1.16
C LEU A 254 -7.26 -17.41 -0.82
N ALA A 255 -6.68 -17.49 0.38
CA ALA A 255 -5.54 -16.65 0.74
C ALA A 255 -4.31 -16.97 -0.12
N VAL A 256 -4.03 -18.27 -0.36
CA VAL A 256 -2.93 -18.69 -1.26
C VAL A 256 -3.21 -18.25 -2.70
N VAL A 257 -4.44 -18.42 -3.20
CA VAL A 257 -4.84 -17.95 -4.54
C VAL A 257 -4.62 -16.43 -4.67
N ALA A 258 -5.02 -15.67 -3.67
CA ALA A 258 -4.81 -14.21 -3.67
C ALA A 258 -3.32 -13.83 -3.76
N ASN A 259 -2.44 -14.56 -3.05
CA ASN A 259 -0.99 -14.36 -3.16
C ASN A 259 -0.47 -14.73 -4.56
N CYS A 260 -0.92 -15.87 -5.11
CA CYS A 260 -0.49 -16.33 -6.44
C CYS A 260 -0.89 -15.36 -7.56
N LEU A 261 -1.98 -14.61 -7.41
CA LEU A 261 -2.45 -13.59 -8.37
C LEU A 261 -1.55 -12.35 -8.47
N GLU A 262 -0.50 -12.24 -7.67
CA GLU A 262 0.57 -11.25 -7.89
C GLU A 262 1.50 -11.61 -9.06
N ASP A 263 1.48 -12.87 -9.51
CA ASP A 263 2.20 -13.32 -10.70
C ASP A 263 1.31 -13.15 -11.95
N VAL A 264 1.81 -12.44 -12.96
CA VAL A 264 1.05 -12.07 -14.15
C VAL A 264 0.60 -13.31 -14.94
N ASP A 265 1.46 -14.32 -15.08
CA ASP A 265 1.12 -15.55 -15.81
C ASP A 265 0.06 -16.38 -15.06
N THR A 266 0.12 -16.36 -13.72
CA THR A 266 -0.92 -16.97 -12.87
C THR A 266 -2.27 -16.26 -13.04
N MET A 267 -2.26 -14.93 -13.17
CA MET A 267 -3.44 -14.11 -13.41
C MET A 267 -4.10 -14.49 -14.76
N GLN A 268 -3.30 -14.66 -15.81
CA GLN A 268 -3.79 -15.12 -17.12
C GLN A 268 -4.34 -16.56 -17.06
N LEU A 269 -3.69 -17.45 -16.31
CA LEU A 269 -4.13 -18.82 -16.14
C LEU A 269 -5.50 -18.90 -15.43
N ILE A 270 -5.72 -18.13 -14.39
CA ILE A 270 -7.02 -18.05 -13.69
C ILE A 270 -8.14 -17.56 -14.62
N GLN A 271 -7.85 -16.60 -15.49
CA GLN A 271 -8.76 -16.14 -16.52
C GLN A 271 -9.16 -17.29 -17.46
N GLN A 272 -8.18 -17.99 -18.02
CA GLN A 272 -8.40 -19.08 -18.99
C GLN A 272 -9.15 -20.27 -18.40
N THR A 273 -8.96 -20.57 -17.13
CA THR A 273 -9.59 -21.70 -16.43
C THR A 273 -10.97 -21.38 -15.83
N GLY A 274 -11.48 -20.16 -16.04
CA GLY A 274 -12.76 -19.71 -15.45
C GLY A 274 -12.71 -19.54 -13.93
N GLY A 275 -11.52 -19.40 -13.36
CA GLY A 275 -11.31 -19.22 -11.93
C GLY A 275 -11.92 -17.93 -11.38
N LEU A 276 -12.06 -16.88 -12.20
CA LEU A 276 -12.70 -15.63 -11.81
C LEU A 276 -14.14 -15.83 -11.37
N LYS A 277 -14.93 -16.62 -12.09
CA LYS A 277 -16.32 -16.95 -11.71
C LYS A 277 -16.39 -17.72 -10.40
N LYS A 278 -15.44 -18.61 -10.15
CA LYS A 278 -15.35 -19.35 -8.88
C LYS A 278 -15.06 -18.39 -7.73
N LEU A 279 -14.10 -17.46 -7.90
CA LEU A 279 -13.80 -16.45 -6.88
C LEU A 279 -15.01 -15.57 -6.56
N LEU A 280 -15.74 -15.13 -7.60
CA LEU A 280 -16.97 -14.36 -7.44
C LEU A 280 -18.02 -15.13 -6.63
N SER A 281 -18.22 -16.42 -6.95
CA SER A 281 -19.19 -17.26 -6.23
C SER A 281 -18.88 -17.40 -4.72
N PHE A 282 -17.59 -17.42 -4.34
CA PHE A 282 -17.19 -17.44 -2.93
C PHE A 282 -17.45 -16.10 -2.23
N ALA A 283 -17.27 -15.00 -2.93
CA ALA A 283 -17.57 -13.67 -2.38
C ALA A 283 -19.08 -13.48 -2.16
N GLU A 284 -19.90 -14.00 -3.09
CA GLU A 284 -21.36 -13.79 -3.15
C GLU A 284 -22.14 -14.77 -2.25
N MET A 285 -21.80 -16.05 -2.36
CA MET A 285 -22.61 -17.12 -1.76
C MET A 285 -22.17 -17.53 -0.37
N SER A 286 -20.96 -17.22 0.05
CA SER A 286 -20.47 -17.62 1.37
C SER A 286 -21.12 -16.78 2.46
N THR A 287 -21.50 -17.45 3.56
CA THR A 287 -21.92 -16.79 4.80
C THR A 287 -20.77 -16.61 5.79
N ILE A 288 -19.56 -17.07 5.43
CA ILE A 288 -18.38 -17.03 6.28
C ILE A 288 -17.55 -15.81 5.95
N PRO A 289 -17.37 -14.85 6.88
CA PRO A 289 -16.72 -13.59 6.61
C PRO A 289 -15.28 -13.72 6.12
N ASP A 290 -14.51 -14.69 6.61
CA ASP A 290 -13.13 -14.89 6.18
C ASP A 290 -13.02 -15.45 4.77
N ILE A 291 -13.99 -16.25 4.31
CA ILE A 291 -14.08 -16.66 2.92
C ILE A 291 -14.37 -15.45 2.03
N GLN A 292 -15.38 -14.65 2.37
CA GLN A 292 -15.73 -13.42 1.66
C GLN A 292 -14.54 -12.46 1.57
N LYS A 293 -13.86 -12.25 2.69
CA LYS A 293 -12.66 -11.40 2.77
C LYS A 293 -11.56 -11.88 1.81
N ASN A 294 -11.21 -13.16 1.85
CA ASN A 294 -10.12 -13.69 1.04
C ASN A 294 -10.51 -13.79 -0.45
N ALA A 295 -11.77 -14.08 -0.76
CA ALA A 295 -12.29 -14.01 -2.12
C ALA A 295 -12.23 -12.56 -2.66
N ALA A 296 -12.64 -11.57 -1.89
CA ALA A 296 -12.55 -10.15 -2.27
C ALA A 296 -11.09 -9.70 -2.45
N LYS A 297 -10.15 -10.19 -1.62
CA LYS A 297 -8.70 -9.95 -1.83
C LYS A 297 -8.19 -10.57 -3.12
N ALA A 298 -8.59 -11.80 -3.42
CA ALA A 298 -8.22 -12.45 -4.68
C ALA A 298 -8.79 -11.67 -5.88
N ILE A 299 -10.04 -11.23 -5.80
CA ILE A 299 -10.68 -10.38 -6.82
C ILE A 299 -9.93 -9.06 -6.98
N THR A 300 -9.50 -8.42 -5.87
CA THR A 300 -8.68 -7.20 -5.93
C THR A 300 -7.42 -7.42 -6.75
N LYS A 301 -6.71 -8.50 -6.49
CA LYS A 301 -5.48 -8.84 -7.24
C LYS A 301 -5.78 -9.15 -8.72
N ALA A 302 -6.83 -9.91 -9.00
CA ALA A 302 -7.25 -10.20 -10.37
C ALA A 302 -7.64 -8.93 -11.14
N ALA A 303 -8.27 -7.95 -10.48
CA ALA A 303 -8.73 -6.70 -11.08
C ALA A 303 -7.61 -5.72 -11.47
N TYR A 304 -6.35 -5.99 -11.15
CA TYR A 304 -5.23 -5.21 -11.69
C TYR A 304 -5.00 -5.46 -13.18
N ASP A 305 -5.45 -6.59 -13.72
CA ASP A 305 -5.45 -6.84 -15.15
C ASP A 305 -6.71 -6.25 -15.82
N PRO A 306 -6.57 -5.50 -16.95
CA PRO A 306 -7.69 -4.85 -17.62
C PRO A 306 -8.74 -5.83 -18.16
N GLU A 307 -8.32 -6.98 -18.68
CA GLU A 307 -9.24 -7.97 -19.23
C GLU A 307 -10.02 -8.67 -18.13
N ASN A 308 -9.37 -8.96 -17.01
CA ASN A 308 -10.05 -9.51 -15.83
C ASN A 308 -11.09 -8.52 -15.29
N ARG A 309 -10.82 -7.20 -15.29
CA ARG A 309 -11.82 -6.19 -14.92
C ARG A 309 -13.04 -6.24 -15.83
N ARG A 310 -12.82 -6.39 -17.15
CA ARG A 310 -13.91 -6.50 -18.12
C ARG A 310 -14.78 -7.74 -17.83
N ILE A 311 -14.15 -8.89 -17.60
CA ILE A 311 -14.87 -10.15 -17.29
C ILE A 311 -15.63 -10.02 -15.97
N LEU A 312 -15.00 -9.47 -14.92
CA LEU A 312 -15.63 -9.29 -13.62
C LEU A 312 -16.82 -8.32 -13.71
N HIS A 313 -16.73 -7.28 -14.53
CA HIS A 313 -17.84 -6.37 -14.79
C HIS A 313 -19.00 -7.06 -15.52
N GLU A 314 -18.72 -7.89 -16.53
CA GLU A 314 -19.73 -8.68 -17.25
C GLU A 314 -20.44 -9.68 -16.33
N GLU A 315 -19.77 -10.17 -15.28
CA GLU A 315 -20.34 -11.03 -14.23
C GLU A 315 -20.98 -10.23 -13.08
N GLU A 316 -21.20 -8.93 -13.24
CA GLU A 316 -21.90 -8.05 -12.28
C GLU A 316 -21.24 -7.99 -10.89
N ILE A 317 -19.89 -8.05 -10.78
CA ILE A 317 -19.14 -8.02 -9.52
C ILE A 317 -19.50 -6.83 -8.63
N GLU A 318 -19.91 -5.71 -9.21
CA GLU A 318 -20.23 -4.48 -8.51
C GLU A 318 -21.32 -4.68 -7.46
N LYS A 319 -22.36 -5.47 -7.78
CA LYS A 319 -23.43 -5.79 -6.84
C LYS A 319 -22.93 -6.57 -5.63
N CYS A 320 -22.07 -7.56 -5.89
CA CYS A 320 -21.46 -8.37 -4.84
C CYS A 320 -20.62 -7.49 -3.90
N LEU A 321 -19.71 -6.67 -4.46
CA LEU A 321 -18.82 -5.83 -3.66
C LEU A 321 -19.60 -4.78 -2.83
N VAL A 322 -20.64 -4.17 -3.39
CA VAL A 322 -21.52 -3.27 -2.63
C VAL A 322 -22.21 -4.01 -1.48
N THR A 323 -22.67 -5.24 -1.71
CA THR A 323 -23.28 -6.06 -0.64
C THR A 323 -22.27 -6.33 0.48
N LEU A 324 -21.00 -6.61 0.14
CA LEU A 324 -19.94 -6.85 1.13
C LEU A 324 -19.59 -5.63 1.99
N LEU A 325 -19.80 -4.39 1.48
CA LEU A 325 -19.63 -3.17 2.28
C LEU A 325 -20.62 -3.11 3.45
N GLY A 326 -21.80 -3.75 3.33
CA GLY A 326 -22.85 -3.79 4.35
C GLY A 326 -22.72 -4.94 5.35
N THR A 327 -21.74 -5.82 5.27
CA THR A 327 -21.55 -6.95 6.20
C THR A 327 -21.06 -6.46 7.57
N ASP A 328 -21.22 -7.25 8.62
CA ASP A 328 -20.74 -6.91 9.97
C ASP A 328 -19.22 -7.12 10.14
N ASN A 329 -18.55 -7.74 9.17
CA ASN A 329 -17.12 -8.06 9.26
C ASN A 329 -16.24 -6.97 8.64
N ASP A 330 -15.40 -6.33 9.45
CA ASP A 330 -14.49 -5.26 9.03
C ASP A 330 -13.47 -5.72 7.98
N GLY A 331 -12.97 -6.95 8.07
CA GLY A 331 -12.04 -7.50 7.09
C GLY A 331 -12.67 -7.67 5.70
N ALA A 332 -13.96 -8.05 5.64
CA ALA A 332 -14.70 -8.14 4.39
C ALA A 332 -14.99 -6.74 3.82
N LYS A 333 -15.40 -5.78 4.65
CA LYS A 333 -15.59 -4.37 4.24
C LYS A 333 -14.31 -3.77 3.65
N ALA A 334 -13.19 -3.93 4.34
CA ALA A 334 -11.91 -3.41 3.87
C ALA A 334 -11.48 -4.05 2.55
N ALA A 335 -11.61 -5.38 2.42
CA ALA A 335 -11.29 -6.10 1.19
C ALA A 335 -12.20 -5.72 0.02
N ALA A 336 -13.51 -5.57 0.26
CA ALA A 336 -14.47 -5.10 -0.74
C ALA A 336 -14.15 -3.68 -1.21
N SER A 337 -13.82 -2.77 -0.30
CA SER A 337 -13.41 -1.41 -0.63
C SER A 337 -12.15 -1.39 -1.51
N GLN A 338 -11.17 -2.24 -1.22
CA GLN A 338 -9.97 -2.39 -2.04
C GLN A 338 -10.29 -2.95 -3.43
N ALA A 339 -11.22 -3.93 -3.51
CA ALA A 339 -11.66 -4.48 -4.78
C ALA A 339 -12.40 -3.44 -5.63
N ILE A 340 -13.25 -2.62 -5.02
CA ILE A 340 -13.90 -1.48 -5.67
C ILE A 340 -12.85 -0.52 -6.23
N SER A 341 -11.83 -0.19 -5.42
CA SER A 341 -10.73 0.67 -5.85
C SER A 341 -10.02 0.14 -7.11
N ALA A 342 -9.71 -1.17 -7.16
CA ALA A 342 -9.08 -1.79 -8.31
C ALA A 342 -10.00 -1.82 -9.55
N MET A 343 -11.29 -2.07 -9.37
CA MET A 343 -12.29 -2.05 -10.45
C MET A 343 -12.52 -0.66 -11.03
N CYS A 344 -12.32 0.40 -10.25
CA CYS A 344 -12.53 1.81 -10.67
C CYS A 344 -11.55 2.30 -11.74
N GLU A 345 -10.57 1.53 -12.14
CA GLU A 345 -9.78 1.83 -13.35
C GLU A 345 -10.60 1.60 -14.65
N SER A 346 -11.69 0.82 -14.58
CA SER A 346 -12.69 0.71 -15.64
C SER A 346 -13.75 1.80 -15.47
N LEU A 347 -14.03 2.54 -16.55
CA LEU A 347 -15.06 3.59 -16.53
C LEU A 347 -16.46 3.00 -16.29
N ALA A 348 -16.76 1.84 -16.89
CA ALA A 348 -18.05 1.18 -16.73
C ALA A 348 -18.33 0.77 -15.29
N SER A 349 -17.32 0.17 -14.61
CA SER A 349 -17.43 -0.19 -13.19
C SER A 349 -17.50 1.06 -12.30
N LYS A 350 -16.77 2.12 -12.65
CA LYS A 350 -16.79 3.40 -11.93
C LYS A 350 -18.19 4.02 -11.93
N ASP A 351 -18.88 3.98 -13.05
CA ASP A 351 -20.25 4.47 -13.17
C ASP A 351 -21.25 3.58 -12.42
N ALA A 352 -21.05 2.25 -12.46
CA ALA A 352 -21.90 1.30 -11.74
C ALA A 352 -21.83 1.46 -10.21
N PHE A 353 -20.62 1.72 -9.65
CA PHE A 353 -20.45 1.99 -8.23
C PHE A 353 -20.98 3.35 -7.79
N GLY A 354 -21.07 4.33 -8.70
CA GLY A 354 -21.45 5.70 -8.40
C GLY A 354 -22.79 5.83 -7.66
N ILE A 355 -23.76 4.99 -8.00
CA ILE A 355 -25.14 5.08 -7.46
C ILE A 355 -25.27 4.39 -6.09
N GLN A 356 -24.73 3.20 -5.93
CA GLN A 356 -24.99 2.36 -4.76
C GLN A 356 -23.79 2.25 -3.82
N GLY A 357 -22.57 2.31 -4.32
CA GLY A 357 -21.35 2.14 -3.57
C GLY A 357 -20.93 3.37 -2.78
N ILE A 358 -21.08 4.58 -3.35
CA ILE A 358 -20.63 5.83 -2.75
C ILE A 358 -21.25 6.08 -1.38
N PRO A 359 -22.60 5.98 -1.19
CA PRO A 359 -23.19 6.23 0.13
C PRO A 359 -22.65 5.30 1.21
N GLN A 360 -22.45 4.01 0.90
CA GLN A 360 -21.92 3.05 1.84
C GLN A 360 -20.45 3.32 2.15
N LEU A 361 -19.63 3.64 1.16
CA LEU A 361 -18.21 4.01 1.36
C LEU A 361 -18.08 5.27 2.22
N VAL A 362 -18.94 6.27 2.03
CA VAL A 362 -18.98 7.47 2.87
C VAL A 362 -19.28 7.10 4.32
N GLN A 363 -20.26 6.21 4.57
CA GLN A 363 -20.56 5.73 5.91
C GLN A 363 -19.36 5.01 6.55
N LEU A 364 -18.58 4.24 5.77
CA LEU A 364 -17.40 3.52 6.25
C LEU A 364 -16.24 4.45 6.66
N LEU A 365 -16.19 5.70 6.21
CA LEU A 365 -15.23 6.70 6.70
C LEU A 365 -15.36 6.97 8.19
N SER A 366 -16.53 6.72 8.79
CA SER A 366 -16.82 6.88 10.21
C SER A 366 -16.59 5.59 11.02
N SER A 367 -16.07 4.52 10.42
CA SER A 367 -15.76 3.27 11.12
C SER A 367 -14.70 3.49 12.20
N GLU A 368 -14.75 2.74 13.29
CA GLU A 368 -13.69 2.73 14.30
C GLU A 368 -12.43 1.99 13.80
N ASN A 369 -12.57 1.11 12.82
CA ASN A 369 -11.48 0.33 12.25
C ASN A 369 -10.71 1.14 11.20
N GLU A 370 -9.42 1.35 11.44
CA GLU A 370 -8.56 2.13 10.54
C GLU A 370 -8.35 1.49 9.16
N GLU A 371 -8.44 0.15 9.04
CA GLU A 371 -8.33 -0.53 7.73
C GLU A 371 -9.57 -0.31 6.88
N VAL A 372 -10.73 -0.27 7.51
CA VAL A 372 -12.01 0.02 6.84
C VAL A 372 -12.03 1.47 6.35
N LYS A 373 -11.60 2.43 7.20
CA LYS A 373 -11.49 3.84 6.80
C LYS A 373 -10.55 4.01 5.61
N GLU A 374 -9.38 3.39 5.67
CA GLU A 374 -8.39 3.48 4.61
C GLU A 374 -8.91 2.89 3.29
N GLY A 375 -9.52 1.70 3.36
CA GLY A 375 -10.15 1.07 2.20
C GLY A 375 -11.23 1.95 1.58
N ALA A 376 -12.11 2.52 2.40
CA ALA A 376 -13.15 3.43 1.94
C ALA A 376 -12.58 4.71 1.29
N ALA A 377 -11.57 5.31 1.90
CA ALA A 377 -10.91 6.51 1.38
C ALA A 377 -10.23 6.23 0.03
N ILE A 378 -9.53 5.09 -0.13
CA ILE A 378 -8.91 4.68 -1.39
C ILE A 378 -9.97 4.48 -2.48
N ALA A 379 -11.06 3.77 -2.16
CA ALA A 379 -12.16 3.53 -3.11
C ALA A 379 -12.80 4.85 -3.58
N LEU A 380 -13.12 5.75 -2.66
CA LEU A 380 -13.69 7.07 -2.97
C LEU A 380 -12.72 7.94 -3.79
N ALA A 381 -11.40 7.89 -3.50
CA ALA A 381 -10.40 8.61 -4.27
C ALA A 381 -10.39 8.15 -5.73
N ASN A 382 -10.39 6.84 -5.97
CA ASN A 382 -10.42 6.29 -7.33
C ASN A 382 -11.77 6.50 -8.03
N LEU A 383 -12.89 6.42 -7.31
CA LEU A 383 -14.22 6.70 -7.86
C LEU A 383 -14.35 8.14 -8.33
N THR A 384 -13.83 9.10 -7.57
CA THR A 384 -13.94 10.54 -7.88
C THR A 384 -12.91 11.03 -8.88
N THR A 385 -11.79 10.28 -9.08
CA THR A 385 -10.75 10.66 -10.04
C THR A 385 -11.30 10.69 -11.46
N ALA A 386 -11.20 11.84 -12.12
CA ALA A 386 -11.72 12.09 -13.46
C ALA A 386 -13.25 11.80 -13.62
N SER A 387 -14.03 11.84 -12.53
CA SER A 387 -15.47 11.65 -12.55
C SER A 387 -16.17 12.74 -11.72
N PRO A 388 -16.56 13.87 -12.37
CA PRO A 388 -17.31 14.93 -11.70
C PRO A 388 -18.66 14.46 -11.12
N SER A 389 -19.34 13.52 -11.78
CA SER A 389 -20.60 12.93 -11.30
C SER A 389 -20.44 12.21 -9.98
N ASN A 390 -19.39 11.40 -9.84
CA ASN A 390 -19.10 10.70 -8.59
C ASN A 390 -18.64 11.66 -7.48
N ALA A 391 -17.92 12.73 -7.84
CA ALA A 391 -17.56 13.77 -6.88
C ALA A 391 -18.81 14.49 -6.33
N SER A 392 -19.81 14.75 -7.17
CA SER A 392 -21.11 15.26 -6.73
C SER A 392 -21.88 14.26 -5.88
N ALA A 393 -21.88 12.97 -6.26
CA ALA A 393 -22.53 11.91 -5.50
C ALA A 393 -21.95 11.75 -4.07
N VAL A 394 -20.63 11.97 -3.89
CA VAL A 394 -20.01 12.00 -2.56
C VAL A 394 -20.57 13.16 -1.72
N ALA A 395 -20.79 14.32 -2.31
CA ALA A 395 -21.37 15.46 -1.60
C ALA A 395 -22.86 15.23 -1.28
N GLU A 396 -23.63 14.63 -2.20
CA GLU A 396 -25.04 14.25 -2.01
C GLU A 396 -25.19 13.20 -0.90
N ALA A 397 -24.21 12.31 -0.75
CA ALA A 397 -24.14 11.34 0.35
C ALA A 397 -23.60 11.94 1.68
N GLU A 398 -23.54 13.27 1.79
CA GLU A 398 -23.02 13.99 2.98
C GLU A 398 -21.54 13.66 3.32
N GLY A 399 -20.75 13.27 2.32
CA GLY A 399 -19.37 12.77 2.52
C GLY A 399 -18.34 13.85 2.87
N ILE A 400 -18.63 15.14 2.74
CA ILE A 400 -17.66 16.21 2.95
C ILE A 400 -17.16 16.23 4.41
N GLU A 401 -18.08 16.16 5.38
CA GLU A 401 -17.72 16.20 6.80
C GLU A 401 -16.94 14.96 7.25
N PRO A 402 -17.35 13.71 6.94
CA PRO A 402 -16.52 12.53 7.17
C PRO A 402 -15.14 12.61 6.55
N LEU A 403 -15.00 13.13 5.30
CA LEU A 403 -13.71 13.31 4.65
C LEU A 403 -12.80 14.30 5.39
N ILE A 404 -13.35 15.41 5.88
CA ILE A 404 -12.60 16.38 6.69
C ILE A 404 -12.17 15.75 8.02
N ASN A 405 -13.04 14.98 8.67
CA ASN A 405 -12.74 14.31 9.93
C ASN A 405 -11.60 13.29 9.80
N VAL A 406 -11.52 12.55 8.70
CA VAL A 406 -10.44 11.59 8.49
C VAL A 406 -9.11 12.21 8.04
N LEU A 407 -9.01 13.53 7.85
CA LEU A 407 -7.72 14.22 7.69
C LEU A 407 -6.85 14.15 8.97
N SER A 408 -7.44 13.83 10.13
CA SER A 408 -6.75 13.58 11.40
C SER A 408 -6.66 12.08 11.75
N ALA A 409 -6.87 11.19 10.80
CA ALA A 409 -6.80 9.75 11.02
C ALA A 409 -5.38 9.28 11.35
N LYS A 410 -5.25 8.08 11.92
CA LYS A 410 -3.95 7.51 12.32
C LYS A 410 -3.09 7.02 11.17
N ARG A 411 -3.72 6.67 10.03
CA ARG A 411 -3.04 6.08 8.88
C ARG A 411 -2.82 7.12 7.79
N ASP A 412 -1.59 7.26 7.36
CA ASP A 412 -1.19 8.16 6.29
C ASP A 412 -1.95 7.92 4.97
N GLY A 413 -2.22 6.66 4.65
CA GLY A 413 -3.01 6.28 3.48
C GLY A 413 -4.43 6.85 3.52
N THR A 414 -5.08 6.83 4.67
CA THR A 414 -6.42 7.41 4.87
C THR A 414 -6.40 8.91 4.62
N ILE A 415 -5.45 9.63 5.23
CA ILE A 415 -5.31 11.08 5.10
C ILE A 415 -5.04 11.47 3.64
N ALA A 416 -4.08 10.82 2.99
CA ALA A 416 -3.70 11.12 1.61
C ALA A 416 -4.86 10.90 0.63
N ASN A 417 -5.63 9.83 0.81
CA ASN A 417 -6.77 9.53 -0.06
C ASN A 417 -7.96 10.45 0.20
N ALA A 418 -8.27 10.79 1.46
CA ALA A 418 -9.29 11.78 1.78
C ALA A 418 -8.95 13.16 1.17
N ALA A 419 -7.70 13.59 1.29
CA ALA A 419 -7.21 14.79 0.63
C ALA A 419 -7.37 14.71 -0.90
N THR A 420 -7.13 13.54 -1.51
CA THR A 420 -7.34 13.34 -2.94
C THR A 420 -8.82 13.47 -3.32
N VAL A 421 -9.75 12.89 -2.54
CA VAL A 421 -11.20 13.06 -2.78
C VAL A 421 -11.59 14.53 -2.71
N LEU A 422 -11.17 15.24 -1.66
CA LEU A 422 -11.46 16.67 -1.51
C LEU A 422 -10.88 17.49 -2.66
N THR A 423 -9.69 17.15 -3.17
CA THR A 423 -9.09 17.77 -4.35
C THR A 423 -9.96 17.55 -5.59
N ASN A 424 -10.40 16.31 -5.82
CA ASN A 424 -11.26 15.96 -6.96
C ASN A 424 -12.61 16.69 -6.90
N MET A 425 -13.20 16.80 -5.71
CA MET A 425 -14.45 17.55 -5.48
C MET A 425 -14.26 19.06 -5.69
N ALA A 426 -13.14 19.62 -5.25
CA ALA A 426 -12.82 21.04 -5.34
C ALA A 426 -12.61 21.53 -6.80
N THR A 427 -12.53 20.64 -7.78
CA THR A 427 -12.54 21.02 -9.21
C THR A 427 -13.86 21.65 -9.62
N GLN A 428 -14.96 21.37 -8.91
CA GLN A 428 -16.28 21.92 -9.13
C GLN A 428 -16.54 23.08 -8.15
N GLU A 429 -16.85 24.27 -8.67
CA GLU A 429 -17.06 25.47 -7.88
C GLU A 429 -18.12 25.32 -6.76
N PRO A 430 -19.32 24.73 -6.98
CA PRO A 430 -20.30 24.56 -5.91
C PRO A 430 -19.81 23.66 -4.77
N LEU A 431 -19.06 22.60 -5.11
CA LEU A 431 -18.51 21.69 -4.12
C LEU A 431 -17.36 22.35 -3.35
N ARG A 432 -16.54 23.14 -4.02
CA ARG A 432 -15.44 23.90 -3.41
C ARG A 432 -15.96 24.82 -2.32
N PHE A 433 -17.01 25.60 -2.60
CA PHE A 433 -17.67 26.44 -1.60
C PHE A 433 -18.23 25.61 -0.43
N SER A 434 -18.87 24.48 -0.72
CA SER A 434 -19.41 23.59 0.32
C SER A 434 -18.32 22.99 1.23
N ILE A 435 -17.15 22.66 0.67
CA ILE A 435 -16.00 22.15 1.42
C ILE A 435 -15.42 23.25 2.32
N GLN A 436 -15.25 24.45 1.79
CA GLN A 436 -14.72 25.61 2.53
C GLN A 436 -15.62 25.97 3.71
N SER A 437 -16.93 26.04 3.52
CA SER A 437 -17.90 26.40 4.56
C SER A 437 -17.89 25.42 5.77
N ARG A 438 -17.33 24.22 5.62
CA ARG A 438 -17.15 23.22 6.70
C ARG A 438 -15.80 23.26 7.38
N GLY A 439 -14.99 24.30 7.15
CA GLY A 439 -13.76 24.55 7.90
C GLY A 439 -12.60 23.61 7.54
N VAL A 440 -12.55 23.07 6.32
CA VAL A 440 -11.47 22.20 5.82
C VAL A 440 -10.08 22.82 5.99
N MET A 441 -9.98 24.16 5.87
CA MET A 441 -8.70 24.88 5.99
C MET A 441 -8.05 24.72 7.36
N ASN A 442 -8.84 24.48 8.41
CA ASN A 442 -8.30 24.19 9.74
C ASN A 442 -7.81 22.73 9.87
N ALA A 443 -8.52 21.79 9.25
CA ALA A 443 -8.21 20.37 9.33
C ALA A 443 -7.00 19.98 8.47
N ILE A 444 -6.74 20.70 7.36
CA ILE A 444 -5.65 20.40 6.42
C ILE A 444 -4.25 20.85 6.93
N VAL A 445 -4.20 21.70 7.97
CA VAL A 445 -2.93 22.24 8.49
C VAL A 445 -2.00 21.14 9.01
N GLU A 446 -2.53 20.18 9.75
CA GLU A 446 -1.75 19.06 10.28
C GLU A 446 -1.21 18.15 9.17
N PRO A 447 -2.00 17.70 8.18
CA PRO A 447 -1.51 17.00 6.98
C PRO A 447 -0.42 17.75 6.20
N LEU A 448 -0.49 19.08 6.10
CA LEU A 448 0.56 19.88 5.43
C LEU A 448 1.91 19.85 6.18
N GLN A 449 1.90 19.60 7.49
CA GLN A 449 3.09 19.47 8.33
C GLN A 449 3.53 18.03 8.54
N SER A 450 2.88 17.06 7.88
CA SER A 450 3.21 15.65 7.99
C SER A 450 4.64 15.37 7.56
N THR A 451 5.31 14.46 8.25
CA THR A 451 6.62 13.92 7.84
C THR A 451 6.52 12.99 6.64
N ASN A 452 5.32 12.49 6.34
CA ASN A 452 5.06 11.68 5.15
C ASN A 452 4.88 12.57 3.92
N SER A 453 5.80 12.47 2.97
CA SER A 453 5.81 13.28 1.74
C SER A 453 4.56 13.11 0.88
N LEU A 454 3.94 11.92 0.88
CA LEU A 454 2.69 11.67 0.15
C LEU A 454 1.53 12.44 0.77
N VAL A 455 1.36 12.36 2.09
CA VAL A 455 0.34 13.10 2.83
C VAL A 455 0.50 14.60 2.60
N GLN A 456 1.72 15.11 2.78
CA GLN A 456 2.05 16.53 2.57
C GLN A 456 1.72 16.98 1.14
N SER A 457 2.11 16.19 0.14
CA SER A 457 1.84 16.49 -1.28
C SER A 457 0.34 16.52 -1.58
N LYS A 458 -0.42 15.53 -1.08
CA LYS A 458 -1.88 15.48 -1.31
C LYS A 458 -2.62 16.61 -0.60
N ALA A 459 -2.21 16.93 0.64
CA ALA A 459 -2.74 18.07 1.37
C ALA A 459 -2.45 19.40 0.65
N ALA A 460 -1.24 19.57 0.12
CA ALA A 460 -0.88 20.77 -0.66
C ALA A 460 -1.71 20.89 -1.94
N LEU A 461 -2.00 19.77 -2.64
CA LEU A 461 -2.88 19.76 -3.82
C LEU A 461 -4.31 20.16 -3.45
N THR A 462 -4.83 19.69 -2.30
CA THR A 462 -6.15 20.08 -1.80
C THR A 462 -6.22 21.58 -1.55
N VAL A 463 -5.21 22.13 -0.88
CA VAL A 463 -5.11 23.56 -0.60
C VAL A 463 -5.03 24.36 -1.90
N ALA A 464 -4.25 23.91 -2.88
CA ALA A 464 -4.13 24.55 -4.18
C ALA A 464 -5.49 24.57 -4.93
N ALA A 465 -6.25 23.46 -4.89
CA ALA A 465 -7.57 23.37 -5.52
C ALA A 465 -8.60 24.29 -4.83
N LEU A 466 -8.56 24.39 -3.50
CA LEU A 466 -9.43 25.26 -2.72
C LEU A 466 -9.02 26.75 -2.82
N GLY A 467 -7.72 27.03 -2.92
CA GLY A 467 -7.15 28.36 -2.97
C GLY A 467 -7.38 29.13 -4.28
N CYS A 468 -8.13 28.55 -5.23
CA CYS A 468 -8.59 29.27 -6.42
C CYS A 468 -9.51 30.45 -6.05
N ASP A 469 -10.21 30.36 -4.90
CA ASP A 469 -11.12 31.40 -4.43
C ASP A 469 -10.43 32.34 -3.43
N ALA A 470 -10.68 33.66 -3.54
CA ALA A 470 -10.05 34.68 -2.71
C ALA A 470 -10.40 34.52 -1.22
N ASP A 471 -11.63 34.11 -0.93
CA ASP A 471 -12.13 33.96 0.45
C ASP A 471 -11.44 32.80 1.19
N ALA A 472 -11.17 31.69 0.51
CA ALA A 472 -10.44 30.56 1.09
C ALA A 472 -9.02 30.93 1.51
N ARG A 473 -8.37 31.85 0.80
CA ARG A 473 -7.02 32.31 1.11
C ARG A 473 -6.95 33.10 2.41
N THR A 474 -8.07 33.71 2.82
CA THR A 474 -8.14 34.52 4.04
C THR A 474 -8.42 33.70 5.30
N GLU A 475 -8.96 32.48 5.17
CA GLU A 475 -9.31 31.59 6.29
C GLU A 475 -8.13 30.78 6.88
N VAL A 476 -6.97 30.83 6.24
CA VAL A 476 -5.79 30.09 6.71
C VAL A 476 -5.26 30.70 7.99
N LYS A 477 -5.18 29.90 9.06
CA LYS A 477 -4.71 30.35 10.39
C LYS A 477 -3.32 30.99 10.33
N PRO A 478 -3.03 31.94 11.24
CA PRO A 478 -1.68 32.48 11.40
C PRO A 478 -0.65 31.38 11.62
N GLY A 479 0.29 31.23 10.67
CA GLY A 479 1.33 30.18 10.68
C GLY A 479 1.36 29.34 9.41
N VAL A 480 0.27 29.28 8.64
CA VAL A 480 0.26 28.75 7.26
C VAL A 480 -0.07 29.91 6.32
N LYS A 481 0.96 30.49 5.73
CA LYS A 481 0.80 31.54 4.73
C LYS A 481 0.61 30.85 3.39
N LEU A 482 -0.63 30.85 2.87
CA LEU A 482 -0.87 30.56 1.46
C LEU A 482 -0.33 31.73 0.66
N LEU A 483 0.85 31.53 0.10
CA LEU A 483 1.44 32.49 -0.82
C LEU A 483 0.78 32.30 -2.19
N SER A 484 0.13 33.33 -2.71
CA SER A 484 -0.14 33.40 -4.14
C SER A 484 1.20 33.37 -4.89
N LEU A 485 1.20 32.99 -6.17
CA LEU A 485 2.41 33.12 -7.00
C LEU A 485 2.96 34.55 -6.98
N GLU A 486 2.14 35.55 -6.67
CA GLU A 486 2.51 36.97 -6.51
C GLU A 486 3.27 37.23 -5.20
N GLU A 487 2.94 36.49 -4.14
CA GLU A 487 3.56 36.59 -2.81
C GLU A 487 4.77 35.65 -2.64
N LEU A 488 4.99 34.73 -3.57
CA LEU A 488 6.25 34.03 -3.78
C LEU A 488 7.38 34.98 -4.26
N ASN A 489 7.20 36.26 -4.09
CA ASN A 489 8.21 37.27 -4.25
C ASN A 489 9.09 37.27 -2.99
N LEU A 490 10.09 36.80 -3.01
CA LEU A 490 11.33 36.19 -2.59
C LEU A 490 12.16 36.83 -1.54
N GLN A 491 11.77 37.96 -1.03
CA GLN A 491 12.40 38.56 0.14
C GLN A 491 11.95 37.93 1.47
N GLU A 492 10.91 37.08 1.45
CA GLU A 492 10.34 36.47 2.68
C GLU A 492 10.55 34.94 2.79
N LEU A 493 11.05 34.26 1.77
CA LEU A 493 11.46 32.85 1.90
C LEU A 493 12.90 32.82 2.44
N ASN A 494 13.04 32.65 3.74
CA ASN A 494 14.31 32.55 4.46
C ASN A 494 15.20 31.37 4.06
N ASP A 495 14.76 30.49 3.17
CA ASP A 495 15.55 29.42 2.61
C ASP A 495 15.99 29.81 1.19
N HIS A 496 17.28 30.07 1.05
CA HIS A 496 17.98 30.39 -0.21
C HIS A 496 17.91 29.29 -1.26
N ARG A 497 16.76 28.65 -1.48
CA ARG A 497 16.59 27.59 -2.48
C ARG A 497 15.86 28.14 -3.69
N ALA A 498 16.48 27.99 -4.86
CA ALA A 498 15.85 28.29 -6.13
C ALA A 498 14.61 27.42 -6.37
N ILE A 499 13.54 28.05 -6.79
CA ILE A 499 12.33 27.38 -7.28
C ILE A 499 12.42 27.32 -8.79
N ILE A 500 12.58 26.14 -9.36
CA ILE A 500 12.70 25.99 -10.80
C ILE A 500 11.32 26.05 -11.45
N LEU A 501 11.10 27.07 -12.27
CA LEU A 501 9.85 27.32 -12.97
C LEU A 501 9.89 26.70 -14.37
N VAL A 502 8.84 25.95 -14.71
CA VAL A 502 8.59 25.40 -16.04
C VAL A 502 7.35 26.07 -16.63
N ASN A 503 7.50 27.11 -17.42
CA ASN A 503 6.38 27.84 -18.01
C ASN A 503 6.66 28.26 -19.47
N ALA A 504 6.21 27.45 -20.41
CA ALA A 504 6.29 27.73 -21.85
C ALA A 504 4.92 28.15 -22.46
N LYS A 505 3.93 28.53 -21.64
CA LYS A 505 2.67 29.10 -22.14
C LYS A 505 2.86 30.59 -22.38
N LEU A 506 2.47 31.07 -23.57
CA LEU A 506 2.29 32.49 -23.81
C LEU A 506 1.23 33.01 -22.83
N PRO A 507 1.45 34.19 -22.21
CA PRO A 507 0.38 34.81 -21.45
C PRO A 507 -0.85 34.98 -22.35
N ASP A 508 -2.00 34.50 -21.89
CA ASP A 508 -3.27 34.75 -22.56
C ASP A 508 -3.43 36.27 -22.63
N VAL A 509 -3.44 36.81 -23.85
CA VAL A 509 -3.77 38.21 -24.08
C VAL A 509 -5.26 38.32 -23.74
N SER A 510 -5.52 38.75 -22.52
CA SER A 510 -6.90 39.12 -22.11
C SER A 510 -7.39 40.19 -23.07
N PHE A 511 -8.39 39.84 -23.87
CA PHE A 511 -9.18 40.81 -24.62
C PHE A 511 -9.83 41.74 -23.59
N SER A 512 -9.21 42.89 -23.36
CA SER A 512 -9.92 43.99 -22.74
C SER A 512 -11.00 44.45 -23.70
N ALA A 513 -12.25 44.18 -23.34
CA ALA A 513 -13.42 44.71 -24.02
C ALA A 513 -13.55 46.21 -23.70
N GLU A 514 -12.79 47.03 -24.42
CA GLU A 514 -13.08 48.47 -24.59
C GLU A 514 -12.28 49.00 -25.76
N ASP A 515 -12.84 48.88 -26.99
CA ASP A 515 -12.77 49.89 -28.02
C ASP A 515 -13.84 49.61 -29.06
N LYS A 516 -15.00 50.17 -28.83
CA LYS A 516 -15.99 50.47 -29.87
C LYS A 516 -15.68 51.85 -30.42
N SER A 517 -15.02 51.95 -31.57
CA SER A 517 -15.29 53.01 -32.52
C SER A 517 -14.64 52.69 -33.86
N GLN A 518 -15.51 52.49 -34.81
CA GLN A 518 -15.45 52.93 -36.22
C GLN A 518 -14.11 52.83 -36.98
N ASP A 519 -13.98 51.91 -37.97
CA ASP A 519 -14.24 52.35 -39.32
C ASP A 519 -14.25 51.18 -40.31
N ARG A 520 -15.11 51.33 -41.30
CA ARG A 520 -15.31 50.51 -42.50
C ARG A 520 -14.08 50.64 -43.45
N TYR A 521 -13.70 49.60 -44.12
CA TYR A 521 -13.66 49.49 -45.59
C TYR A 521 -12.91 48.24 -46.07
N ASP A 522 -13.67 47.45 -46.82
CA ASP A 522 -13.40 46.75 -48.09
C ASP A 522 -12.04 46.07 -48.38
N GLY A 523 -12.19 44.84 -48.81
CA GLY A 523 -11.51 44.45 -50.03
C GLY A 523 -10.88 43.02 -50.09
N ARG A 524 -11.70 42.08 -50.52
CA ARG A 524 -11.40 41.02 -51.54
C ARG A 524 -10.13 40.18 -51.51
N THR A 525 -10.41 38.85 -51.40
CA THR A 525 -9.98 37.75 -52.30
C THR A 525 -8.50 37.34 -52.19
N THR A 526 -8.18 36.08 -52.06
CA THR A 526 -8.33 34.87 -52.87
C THR A 526 -7.80 33.69 -52.11
N SER A 527 -8.51 32.63 -51.92
CA SER A 527 -8.61 31.33 -52.59
C SER A 527 -7.27 30.59 -52.82
N SER A 528 -7.18 29.39 -52.26
CA SER A 528 -6.93 28.09 -52.91
C SER A 528 -6.64 27.03 -51.80
N SER A 529 -7.47 26.10 -51.54
CA SER A 529 -7.86 24.86 -52.24
C SER A 529 -6.72 23.84 -52.40
N SER A 530 -6.88 22.71 -51.74
CA SER A 530 -6.85 21.35 -52.27
C SER A 530 -6.91 20.39 -51.11
N SER A 531 -8.01 19.72 -50.85
CA SER A 531 -8.71 18.60 -51.51
C SER A 531 -7.81 17.35 -51.65
N ILE A 532 -8.38 16.28 -51.22
CA ILE A 532 -8.57 14.94 -51.86
C ILE A 532 -8.47 13.87 -50.79
N ARG A 533 -9.27 12.88 -50.61
CA ARG A 533 -10.47 12.19 -51.15
C ARG A 533 -10.83 11.10 -50.13
N LYS A 534 -12.06 10.97 -49.76
CA LYS A 534 -13.17 10.11 -50.25
C LYS A 534 -12.83 8.61 -50.44
N SER A 535 -13.59 7.76 -49.76
CA SER A 535 -14.69 6.95 -50.35
C SER A 535 -15.24 6.07 -49.22
N SER A 536 -16.42 5.86 -49.02
CA SER A 536 -17.69 5.63 -49.65
C SER A 536 -18.37 4.45 -48.99
N LYS A 537 -19.62 4.68 -48.58
CA LYS A 537 -20.89 4.04 -48.98
C LYS A 537 -21.15 2.67 -48.32
N GLU A 538 -22.34 2.31 -47.95
CA GLU A 538 -23.72 2.60 -48.27
C GLU A 538 -24.63 2.05 -47.17
N ARG A 539 -25.71 2.74 -46.90
CA ARG A 539 -27.16 2.55 -47.10
C ARG A 539 -27.82 1.57 -46.09
N ALA A 540 -29.04 1.71 -45.68
CA ALA A 540 -30.16 2.59 -45.98
C ALA A 540 -31.26 2.34 -44.95
N SER A 541 -31.98 3.36 -44.70
CA SER A 541 -33.44 3.60 -44.79
C SER A 541 -34.31 2.88 -43.76
N SER A 542 -35.32 3.40 -43.21
CA SER A 542 -36.36 4.39 -43.48
C SER A 542 -37.33 4.29 -42.34
N ALA A 543 -37.95 5.18 -41.86
CA ALA A 543 -38.91 6.20 -42.16
C ALA A 543 -39.89 6.33 -40.99
N VAL A 544 -40.07 7.58 -40.57
CA VAL A 544 -41.35 8.31 -40.57
C VAL A 544 -42.42 7.82 -39.60
N VAL A 545 -42.85 8.63 -38.62
CA VAL A 545 -43.96 9.59 -38.65
C VAL A 545 -44.13 10.19 -37.24
N SER A 546 -44.09 11.51 -37.16
CA SER A 546 -44.80 12.35 -36.17
C SER A 546 -46.21 12.63 -36.74
N PRO A 547 -47.10 13.36 -36.11
CA PRO A 547 -47.15 14.22 -34.94
C PRO A 547 -48.50 14.16 -34.19
N VAL A 548 -48.77 15.26 -33.43
CA VAL A 548 -50.06 15.83 -32.94
C VAL A 548 -50.18 15.87 -31.42
N GLU A 549 -49.93 17.03 -30.79
CA GLU A 549 -50.84 18.09 -30.32
C GLU A 549 -52.06 17.53 -29.55
N GLU A 550 -52.42 18.02 -28.45
CA GLU A 550 -52.96 19.29 -28.00
C GLU A 550 -53.26 19.27 -26.47
N LYS A 551 -52.93 20.41 -25.85
CA LYS A 551 -53.73 21.36 -25.09
C LYS A 551 -54.42 21.04 -23.76
N GLN A 552 -54.11 21.96 -22.87
CA GLN A 552 -55.02 22.82 -22.06
C GLN A 552 -55.66 22.17 -20.86
N GLU A 553 -55.79 22.74 -19.76
CA GLU A 553 -55.96 24.02 -19.06
C GLU A 553 -56.16 23.66 -17.60
N SER A 554 -55.92 24.31 -16.60
CA SER A 554 -56.03 25.66 -16.10
C SER A 554 -56.39 25.63 -14.60
N SER A 555 -55.98 26.65 -13.95
CA SER A 555 -56.56 27.29 -12.77
C SER A 555 -56.35 26.58 -11.41
N GLY A 556 -55.97 27.23 -10.39
CA GLY A 556 -55.92 28.64 -10.06
C GLY A 556 -55.88 28.82 -8.55
N ARG A 557 -55.29 29.89 -8.16
CA ARG A 557 -55.52 30.68 -6.94
C ARG A 557 -54.88 30.31 -5.63
N SER A 558 -53.88 31.13 -5.31
CA SER A 558 -53.65 31.67 -3.94
C SER A 558 -54.94 32.40 -3.43
N PRO A 559 -55.10 32.84 -2.18
CA PRO A 559 -54.20 33.81 -1.54
C PRO A 559 -54.11 33.78 -0.02
N SER A 560 -53.09 34.48 0.48
CA SER A 560 -53.07 35.43 1.63
C SER A 560 -53.49 34.88 3.01
N SER A 561 -53.00 35.31 4.12
CA SER A 561 -52.55 36.61 4.61
C SER A 561 -52.11 36.50 6.10
N LEU A 562 -51.21 37.34 6.51
CA LEU A 562 -51.20 38.18 7.71
C LEU A 562 -51.41 37.46 9.09
N SER A 563 -50.66 37.72 10.13
CA SER A 563 -50.37 38.96 10.78
C SER A 563 -49.47 38.72 12.04
N LYS A 564 -48.55 39.59 12.34
CA LYS A 564 -48.46 40.52 13.49
C LYS A 564 -48.67 39.84 14.86
N SER A 565 -47.91 40.05 15.90
CA SER A 565 -47.35 41.25 16.52
C SER A 565 -46.67 40.85 17.85
N SER A 566 -45.64 41.43 18.17
CA SER A 566 -45.40 42.50 19.20
C SER A 566 -45.17 41.93 20.60
N THR A 567 -44.15 42.35 21.19
CA THR A 567 -43.77 43.45 22.01
C THR A 567 -43.21 43.05 23.41
N ARG A 568 -42.21 43.80 23.78
CA ARG A 568 -41.89 44.37 25.10
C ARG A 568 -41.31 43.44 26.15
N GLU A 569 -40.42 43.84 27.02
CA GLU A 569 -39.74 45.06 27.45
C GLU A 569 -38.75 44.75 28.59
N LYS A 570 -37.68 45.52 28.67
CA LYS A 570 -37.11 46.25 29.81
C LYS A 570 -36.37 45.56 30.93
N GLY A 571 -35.26 46.22 31.24
CA GLY A 571 -34.72 46.51 32.57
C GLY A 571 -33.20 46.49 32.63
N SER A 572 -32.45 47.51 32.38
CA SER A 572 -32.07 48.70 33.14
C SER A 572 -31.40 48.46 34.50
N ARG A 573 -30.12 48.86 34.60
CA ARG A 573 -29.52 49.75 35.63
C ARG A 573 -27.99 49.65 35.60
N LYS A 574 -27.28 50.73 35.25
CA LYS A 574 -26.76 51.89 35.93
C LYS A 574 -25.60 51.67 36.89
N GLY A 575 -24.54 52.44 36.64
CA GLY A 575 -23.55 52.91 37.59
C GLY A 575 -22.28 53.45 36.91
N LYS A 576 -22.24 54.74 36.64
CA LYS A 576 -21.37 55.85 37.09
C LYS A 576 -19.91 55.47 37.34
N GLY A 577 -18.88 56.08 36.82
CA GLY A 577 -18.60 57.46 36.37
C GLY A 577 -17.16 57.76 36.71
N LYS A 578 -16.41 58.46 35.86
CA LYS A 578 -15.64 59.67 36.18
C LYS A 578 -14.87 60.15 34.97
N LYS A 579 -15.04 61.37 34.73
CA LYS A 579 -14.33 62.22 33.77
C LYS A 579 -12.91 62.45 34.23
N GLU A 580 -12.00 62.60 33.28
CA GLU A 580 -10.99 63.69 33.29
C GLU A 580 -10.67 64.07 31.84
N GLU A 581 -10.64 65.34 31.60
CA GLU A 581 -10.40 66.10 30.39
C GLU A 581 -8.90 66.14 30.09
N GLU A 582 -8.52 66.02 28.83
CA GLU A 582 -7.45 66.87 28.27
C GLU A 582 -7.65 67.06 26.74
N LYS A 583 -7.28 68.24 26.35
CA LYS A 583 -7.54 68.94 25.09
C LYS A 583 -6.60 68.54 23.94
N PRO A 584 -6.78 69.12 22.73
CA PRO A 584 -6.63 68.35 21.46
C PRO A 584 -5.26 68.59 20.77
N LYS A 585 -4.81 67.58 20.06
CA LYS A 585 -3.74 67.69 19.04
C LYS A 585 -4.31 67.18 17.72
N ASP A 586 -5.11 68.03 17.10
CA ASP A 586 -5.81 67.72 15.84
C ASP A 586 -5.27 68.52 14.64
N GLU A 587 -3.99 68.56 14.39
CA GLU A 587 -3.50 69.16 13.14
C GLU A 587 -2.30 68.44 12.46
N GLU A 588 -1.64 67.49 13.12
CA GLU A 588 -0.53 66.76 12.52
C GLU A 588 -0.94 65.36 11.99
N GLU A 589 -2.06 64.76 12.44
CA GLU A 589 -2.53 63.47 11.93
C GLU A 589 -3.28 63.54 10.59
N LEU A 590 -3.86 64.69 10.24
CA LEU A 590 -4.55 64.85 8.95
C LEU A 590 -3.62 65.05 7.75
N GLN A 591 -2.35 65.42 7.96
CA GLN A 591 -1.37 65.52 6.89
C GLN A 591 -0.61 64.22 6.64
N THR A 592 -0.57 63.32 7.62
CA THR A 592 0.04 61.99 7.51
C THR A 592 -0.95 60.99 6.84
N MET A 593 -2.24 61.12 7.13
CA MET A 593 -3.27 60.24 6.51
C MET A 593 -3.51 60.56 5.03
N SER A 594 -3.33 61.81 4.61
CA SER A 594 -3.46 62.16 3.17
C SER A 594 -2.25 61.76 2.32
N LYS A 595 -1.06 61.61 2.94
CA LYS A 595 0.14 61.08 2.26
C LYS A 595 0.11 59.57 2.17
N ILE A 596 -0.48 58.85 3.14
CA ILE A 596 -0.65 57.42 3.13
C ILE A 596 -1.78 57.00 2.16
N GLN A 597 -2.79 57.82 1.93
CA GLN A 597 -3.84 57.55 0.95
C GLN A 597 -3.49 57.90 -0.51
N GLN A 598 -2.42 58.68 -0.75
CA GLN A 598 -1.93 58.95 -2.10
C GLN A 598 -0.84 57.96 -2.59
N GLU A 599 -0.28 57.11 -1.70
CA GLU A 599 0.66 56.04 -2.10
C GLU A 599 -0.04 54.68 -2.33
N VAL A 600 -1.35 54.55 -2.15
CA VAL A 600 -2.09 53.28 -2.26
C VAL A 600 -2.88 53.13 -3.58
N ILE A 601 -2.74 54.03 -4.53
CA ILE A 601 -3.32 53.88 -5.87
C ILE A 601 -2.19 53.85 -6.93
N LEU A 602 -1.23 52.99 -6.74
CA LEU A 602 -0.53 52.32 -7.83
C LEU A 602 -1.27 50.97 -8.00
N GLU A 603 -2.00 50.84 -9.07
CA GLU A 603 -2.56 49.56 -9.53
C GLU A 603 -1.47 48.51 -9.41
N LYS A 604 -1.59 47.59 -8.44
CA LYS A 604 -0.73 46.42 -8.39
C LYS A 604 -1.04 45.58 -9.62
N VAL A 605 -0.23 45.71 -10.66
CA VAL A 605 -0.23 44.78 -11.78
C VAL A 605 -0.01 43.40 -11.18
N PRO A 606 -0.94 42.44 -11.38
CA PRO A 606 -0.79 41.09 -10.82
C PRO A 606 0.54 40.50 -11.31
N TRP A 607 1.36 39.98 -10.37
CA TRP A 607 2.60 39.31 -10.72
C TRP A 607 2.26 38.02 -11.49
N LEU A 608 2.68 37.96 -12.75
CA LEU A 608 2.57 36.76 -13.58
C LEU A 608 3.93 36.05 -13.58
N PRO A 609 3.95 34.73 -13.44
CA PRO A 609 5.21 33.99 -13.56
C PRO A 609 5.86 34.31 -14.93
N PRO A 610 7.17 34.61 -14.94
CA PRO A 610 7.85 35.03 -16.16
C PRO A 610 7.71 33.94 -17.23
N PHE A 611 7.35 34.36 -18.43
CA PHE A 611 7.32 33.47 -19.60
C PHE A 611 8.74 33.04 -19.96
N ASP A 612 8.97 31.74 -20.07
CA ASP A 612 10.26 31.18 -20.44
C ASP A 612 10.34 30.97 -21.95
N SER A 613 10.70 32.04 -22.67
CA SER A 613 10.89 32.00 -24.13
C SER A 613 11.98 31.03 -24.56
N ILE A 614 13.02 30.86 -23.73
CA ILE A 614 14.15 29.98 -24.03
C ILE A 614 13.70 28.51 -23.97
N LEU A 615 12.85 28.17 -23.02
CA LEU A 615 12.23 26.83 -22.94
C LEU A 615 11.35 26.56 -24.16
N LEU A 616 10.60 27.55 -24.62
CA LEU A 616 9.80 27.42 -25.84
C LEU A 616 10.67 27.19 -27.08
N ASP A 617 11.79 27.91 -27.19
CA ASP A 617 12.76 27.70 -28.26
C ASP A 617 13.35 26.28 -28.21
N TYR A 618 13.68 25.76 -27.01
CA TYR A 618 14.19 24.39 -26.86
C TYR A 618 13.16 23.34 -27.29
N ILE A 619 11.89 23.50 -26.92
CA ILE A 619 10.80 22.62 -27.36
C ILE A 619 10.63 22.67 -28.89
N THR A 620 10.71 23.86 -29.46
CA THR A 620 10.54 24.06 -30.88
C THR A 620 11.73 23.44 -31.68
N ASP A 621 12.96 23.62 -31.19
CA ASP A 621 14.16 23.04 -31.79
C ASP A 621 14.13 21.51 -31.71
N ALA A 622 13.79 20.95 -30.54
CA ALA A 622 13.64 19.51 -30.34
C ALA A 622 12.54 18.91 -31.24
N SER A 623 11.40 19.60 -31.40
CA SER A 623 10.35 19.16 -32.31
C SER A 623 10.80 19.12 -33.78
N LYS A 624 11.69 20.02 -34.20
CA LYS A 624 12.20 20.07 -35.58
C LYS A 624 13.33 19.09 -35.84
N THR A 625 14.22 18.86 -34.87
CA THR A 625 15.46 18.12 -35.06
C THR A 625 15.41 16.69 -34.53
N ILE A 626 14.67 16.43 -33.45
CA ILE A 626 14.63 15.15 -32.74
C ILE A 626 13.40 14.32 -33.12
N LEU A 627 12.22 14.95 -33.16
CA LEU A 627 10.98 14.24 -33.49
C LEU A 627 10.99 13.52 -34.85
N PRO A 628 11.68 14.02 -35.91
CA PRO A 628 11.79 13.32 -37.20
C PRO A 628 12.69 12.07 -37.20
N LEU A 629 13.42 11.78 -36.13
CA LEU A 629 14.31 10.60 -36.07
C LEU A 629 13.45 9.32 -36.07
N THR A 630 14.01 8.25 -36.65
CA THR A 630 13.26 7.06 -37.05
C THR A 630 12.87 6.16 -35.86
N THR A 631 13.68 6.11 -34.83
CA THR A 631 13.43 5.24 -33.67
C THR A 631 13.33 6.03 -32.38
N THR A 632 12.52 5.55 -31.44
CA THR A 632 12.42 6.14 -30.10
C THR A 632 13.76 6.16 -29.38
N LYS A 633 14.61 5.14 -29.60
CA LYS A 633 15.95 5.07 -29.04
C LYS A 633 16.83 6.21 -29.54
N GLU A 634 16.83 6.48 -30.85
CA GLU A 634 17.58 7.63 -31.43
C GLU A 634 17.03 8.95 -30.90
N GLN A 635 15.73 9.10 -30.79
CA GLN A 635 15.08 10.29 -30.23
C GLN A 635 15.52 10.56 -28.80
N VAL A 636 15.50 9.52 -27.95
CA VAL A 636 15.91 9.60 -26.52
C VAL A 636 17.39 10.00 -26.40
N VAL A 637 18.28 9.36 -27.18
CA VAL A 637 19.72 9.65 -27.17
C VAL A 637 19.98 11.07 -27.64
N ALA A 638 19.37 11.51 -28.75
CA ALA A 638 19.51 12.85 -29.28
C ALA A 638 18.98 13.91 -28.30
N LEU A 639 17.84 13.65 -27.64
CA LEU A 639 17.29 14.55 -26.63
C LEU A 639 18.20 14.66 -25.40
N ALA A 640 18.85 13.58 -24.99
CA ALA A 640 19.80 13.59 -23.87
C ALA A 640 21.02 14.45 -24.17
N GLN A 641 21.57 14.32 -25.38
CA GLN A 641 22.69 15.15 -25.87
C GLN A 641 22.26 16.62 -25.96
N PHE A 642 21.11 16.88 -26.54
CA PHE A 642 20.52 18.22 -26.62
C PHE A 642 20.41 18.89 -25.24
N VAL A 643 19.84 18.20 -24.26
CA VAL A 643 19.67 18.71 -22.88
C VAL A 643 21.02 18.96 -22.22
N ALA A 644 21.97 18.03 -22.36
CA ALA A 644 23.30 18.22 -21.80
C ALA A 644 24.00 19.44 -22.41
N ASP A 645 23.95 19.61 -23.72
CA ASP A 645 24.55 20.76 -24.43
C ASP A 645 23.93 22.09 -23.97
N LYS A 646 22.62 22.14 -23.72
CA LYS A 646 21.94 23.35 -23.24
C LYS A 646 22.28 23.67 -21.79
N MET A 647 22.77 22.70 -21.00
CA MET A 647 23.02 22.83 -19.55
C MET A 647 24.52 22.63 -19.19
N GLY A 648 25.44 22.98 -20.06
CA GLY A 648 26.87 23.05 -19.75
C GLY A 648 27.71 21.89 -20.28
N GLY A 649 27.15 21.03 -21.12
CA GLY A 649 27.83 19.91 -21.76
C GLY A 649 28.05 18.69 -20.84
N PRO A 650 28.71 17.63 -21.33
CA PRO A 650 29.12 16.49 -20.53
C PRO A 650 30.17 16.89 -19.48
N ILE A 651 30.13 16.29 -18.31
CA ILE A 651 31.03 16.63 -17.20
C ILE A 651 31.79 15.37 -16.81
N GLU A 652 33.14 15.49 -16.74
CA GLU A 652 33.98 14.40 -16.23
C GLU A 652 33.65 14.19 -14.72
N ARG A 653 33.57 12.92 -14.28
CA ARG A 653 33.20 12.58 -12.89
C ARG A 653 34.12 13.28 -11.88
N ASP A 654 35.41 13.32 -12.14
CA ASP A 654 36.43 13.89 -11.26
C ASP A 654 36.35 15.42 -11.17
N LYS A 655 35.71 16.07 -12.15
CA LYS A 655 35.55 17.52 -12.25
C LYS A 655 34.17 18.03 -11.84
N LEU A 656 33.31 17.18 -11.31
CA LEU A 656 31.99 17.59 -10.88
C LEU A 656 32.03 18.68 -9.81
N HIS A 657 33.03 18.67 -8.93
CA HIS A 657 33.23 19.67 -7.88
C HIS A 657 33.68 21.04 -8.44
N GLU A 658 34.23 21.13 -9.66
CA GLU A 658 34.59 22.36 -10.35
C GLU A 658 33.39 22.99 -11.07
N PHE A 659 32.28 22.23 -11.22
CA PHE A 659 31.11 22.66 -11.96
C PHE A 659 30.25 23.59 -11.13
N SER A 660 30.51 24.90 -11.18
CA SER A 660 29.91 25.96 -10.36
C SER A 660 28.44 26.25 -10.75
N TRP A 661 27.58 25.27 -10.59
CA TRP A 661 26.16 25.42 -10.91
C TRP A 661 25.40 26.26 -9.88
N GLU A 662 25.77 26.19 -8.59
CA GLU A 662 25.16 26.96 -7.52
C GLU A 662 25.37 28.46 -7.73
N LEU A 663 26.61 28.84 -8.09
CA LEU A 663 26.91 30.22 -8.41
C LEU A 663 26.07 30.72 -9.59
N HIS A 664 25.93 29.89 -10.64
CA HIS A 664 25.12 30.24 -11.81
C HIS A 664 23.64 30.43 -11.48
N ILE A 665 23.05 29.58 -10.59
CA ILE A 665 21.68 29.76 -10.12
C ILE A 665 21.55 31.08 -9.34
N SER A 666 22.50 31.35 -8.42
CA SER A 666 22.50 32.59 -7.64
C SER A 666 22.66 33.85 -8.51
N GLU A 667 23.41 33.79 -9.59
CA GLU A 667 23.52 34.88 -10.60
C GLU A 667 22.17 35.15 -11.27
N ILE A 668 21.41 34.08 -11.64
CA ILE A 668 20.08 34.22 -12.26
C ILE A 668 19.08 34.79 -11.23
N GLU A 669 19.12 34.33 -9.99
CA GLU A 669 18.27 34.85 -8.90
C GLU A 669 18.53 36.35 -8.68
N PHE A 670 19.80 36.75 -8.69
CA PHE A 670 20.19 38.15 -8.55
C PHE A 670 19.71 39.00 -9.73
N GLU A 671 19.85 38.50 -10.99
CA GLU A 671 19.32 39.17 -12.16
C GLU A 671 17.80 39.36 -12.13
N LEU A 672 17.09 38.31 -11.75
CA LEU A 672 15.63 38.29 -11.72
C LEU A 672 15.07 38.98 -10.48
N LYS A 673 15.94 39.29 -9.50
CA LYS A 673 15.56 39.75 -8.17
C LYS A 673 14.50 38.87 -7.53
N CYS A 674 14.61 37.59 -7.82
CA CYS A 674 13.70 36.57 -7.39
C CYS A 674 14.32 35.17 -7.44
N ASN A 675 13.90 34.23 -6.53
CA ASN A 675 14.37 32.84 -6.50
C ASN A 675 13.54 31.90 -7.40
N VAL A 676 12.57 32.42 -8.15
CA VAL A 676 11.87 31.68 -9.18
C VAL A 676 12.66 31.74 -10.48
N VAL A 677 13.36 30.66 -10.74
CA VAL A 677 14.30 30.56 -11.85
C VAL A 677 13.65 29.81 -13.04
N PRO A 678 13.41 30.46 -14.18
CA PRO A 678 12.95 29.77 -15.39
C PRO A 678 13.99 28.76 -15.88
N ILE A 679 13.55 27.51 -16.15
CA ILE A 679 14.45 26.39 -16.47
C ILE A 679 15.29 26.65 -17.74
N GLY A 680 14.74 27.36 -18.72
CA GLY A 680 15.48 27.74 -19.95
C GLY A 680 16.65 28.68 -19.72
N LYS A 681 16.65 29.44 -18.61
CA LYS A 681 17.76 30.32 -18.24
C LYS A 681 18.96 29.55 -17.65
N ILE A 682 18.74 28.33 -17.15
CA ILE A 682 19.81 27.54 -16.52
C ILE A 682 20.74 26.99 -17.57
N LYS A 683 21.95 27.54 -17.66
CA LYS A 683 23.01 27.12 -18.59
C LYS A 683 24.03 26.15 -17.96
N LYS A 684 24.02 26.04 -16.63
CA LYS A 684 24.82 25.08 -15.89
C LYS A 684 23.90 24.31 -14.94
N GLY A 685 23.43 23.12 -15.36
CA GLY A 685 22.48 22.30 -14.62
C GLY A 685 23.09 20.98 -14.19
N THR A 686 22.78 20.55 -12.96
CA THR A 686 23.13 19.23 -12.41
C THR A 686 22.07 18.16 -12.74
N PHE A 687 22.18 16.99 -12.17
CA PHE A 687 21.27 15.86 -12.33
C PHE A 687 19.79 16.26 -12.33
N TYR A 688 19.37 17.02 -11.31
CA TYR A 688 17.97 17.41 -11.18
C TYR A 688 17.50 18.35 -12.30
N HIS A 689 18.30 19.37 -12.60
CA HIS A 689 17.94 20.37 -13.62
C HIS A 689 17.87 19.72 -15.02
N ARG A 690 18.83 18.85 -15.34
CA ARG A 690 18.89 18.14 -16.62
C ARG A 690 17.76 17.13 -16.75
N ALA A 691 17.51 16.33 -15.70
CA ALA A 691 16.42 15.36 -15.70
C ALA A 691 15.05 16.04 -15.83
N LEU A 692 14.86 17.19 -15.18
CA LEU A 692 13.64 17.98 -15.28
C LEU A 692 13.46 18.55 -16.70
N LEU A 693 14.51 19.16 -17.29
CA LEU A 693 14.45 19.71 -18.65
C LEU A 693 14.18 18.59 -19.67
N PHE A 694 14.85 17.44 -19.53
CA PHE A 694 14.60 16.28 -20.38
C PHE A 694 13.12 15.87 -20.32
N LYS A 695 12.57 15.69 -19.10
CA LYS A 695 11.17 15.30 -18.88
C LYS A 695 10.20 16.27 -19.56
N VAL A 696 10.43 17.57 -19.38
CA VAL A 696 9.57 18.62 -19.92
C VAL A 696 9.54 18.60 -21.46
N ILE A 697 10.72 18.48 -22.08
CA ILE A 697 10.78 18.45 -23.56
C ILE A 697 10.25 17.12 -24.08
N ALA A 698 10.61 15.99 -23.47
CA ALA A 698 10.12 14.66 -23.85
C ALA A 698 8.59 14.61 -23.87
N ASP A 699 7.93 15.10 -22.80
CA ASP A 699 6.46 15.15 -22.74
C ASP A 699 5.84 16.00 -23.87
N ARG A 700 6.52 17.08 -24.25
CA ARG A 700 6.03 17.97 -25.31
C ARG A 700 6.17 17.37 -26.71
N ILE A 701 7.19 16.55 -26.94
CA ILE A 701 7.40 15.87 -28.22
C ILE A 701 6.88 14.44 -28.27
N GLY A 702 6.21 13.98 -27.19
CA GLY A 702 5.53 12.67 -27.14
C GLY A 702 6.46 11.49 -26.82
N ILE A 703 7.61 11.70 -26.21
CA ILE A 703 8.50 10.63 -25.75
C ILE A 703 8.13 10.24 -24.32
N GLY A 704 7.71 8.98 -24.13
CA GLY A 704 7.37 8.44 -22.80
C GLY A 704 8.59 8.27 -21.92
N CYS A 705 8.65 8.98 -20.80
CA CYS A 705 9.68 8.82 -19.78
C CYS A 705 9.17 9.15 -18.37
N SER A 706 9.85 8.64 -17.34
CA SER A 706 9.63 9.00 -15.93
C SER A 706 10.76 9.89 -15.44
N LEU A 707 10.47 10.78 -14.50
CA LEU A 707 11.47 11.53 -13.73
C LEU A 707 11.50 10.94 -12.32
N VAL A 708 12.64 10.40 -11.92
CA VAL A 708 12.86 9.80 -10.60
C VAL A 708 13.82 10.68 -9.80
N ARG A 709 13.52 10.89 -8.53
CA ARG A 709 14.39 11.58 -7.57
C ARG A 709 15.03 10.58 -6.64
N GLY A 710 16.35 10.64 -6.54
CA GLY A 710 17.17 9.93 -5.59
C GLY A 710 17.56 10.81 -4.40
N GLU A 711 18.47 10.30 -3.58
CA GLU A 711 19.06 11.01 -2.44
C GLU A 711 20.09 12.05 -2.89
N TYR A 712 20.44 12.98 -2.01
CA TYR A 712 21.49 14.00 -2.20
C TYR A 712 21.37 14.84 -3.48
N GLY A 713 20.13 15.17 -3.88
CA GLY A 713 19.88 16.00 -5.07
C GLY A 713 20.05 15.29 -6.40
N ARG A 714 20.22 13.97 -6.40
CA ARG A 714 20.21 13.14 -7.61
C ARG A 714 18.84 13.06 -8.22
N ALA A 715 18.79 13.02 -9.54
CA ALA A 715 17.58 12.72 -10.31
C ALA A 715 17.99 12.13 -11.67
N TRP A 716 17.13 11.29 -12.23
CA TRP A 716 17.33 10.66 -13.52
C TRP A 716 16.01 10.43 -14.25
N ASN A 717 16.11 10.11 -15.53
CA ASN A 717 14.95 9.72 -16.32
C ASN A 717 15.03 8.24 -16.65
N GLU A 718 13.87 7.58 -16.53
CA GLU A 718 13.67 6.19 -16.94
C GLU A 718 12.87 6.17 -18.24
N VAL A 719 13.34 5.39 -19.22
CA VAL A 719 12.68 5.21 -20.51
C VAL A 719 12.47 3.72 -20.79
N LYS A 720 11.32 3.37 -21.36
CA LYS A 720 11.02 2.01 -21.78
C LYS A 720 11.33 1.86 -23.25
N LEU A 721 12.31 1.01 -23.57
CA LEU A 721 12.75 0.74 -24.95
C LEU A 721 12.66 -0.75 -25.25
N VAL A 722 12.37 -1.09 -26.49
CA VAL A 722 12.40 -2.46 -27.00
C VAL A 722 13.80 -2.72 -27.55
N ASP A 723 14.46 -3.76 -27.05
CA ASP A 723 15.77 -4.18 -27.57
C ASP A 723 15.60 -4.90 -28.91
N ASP A 724 16.59 -4.73 -29.79
CA ASP A 724 16.66 -5.48 -31.04
C ASP A 724 16.83 -6.99 -30.73
N SER A 725 16.10 -7.82 -31.45
CA SER A 725 16.21 -9.27 -31.28
C SER A 725 17.65 -9.77 -31.50
N PRO A 726 18.27 -10.46 -30.52
CA PRO A 726 19.65 -10.95 -30.65
C PRO A 726 19.88 -11.91 -31.82
N GLN A 727 18.81 -12.44 -32.43
CA GLN A 727 18.85 -13.44 -33.49
C GLN A 727 18.40 -12.92 -34.86
N GLY A 728 18.15 -11.60 -35.01
CA GLY A 728 17.77 -11.01 -36.30
C GLY A 728 16.45 -11.51 -36.89
N ILE A 729 15.57 -12.08 -36.06
CA ILE A 729 14.25 -12.56 -36.51
C ILE A 729 13.33 -11.36 -36.64
N THR A 730 13.08 -10.96 -37.87
CA THR A 730 12.10 -9.92 -38.22
C THR A 730 10.71 -10.33 -37.74
N GLY A 731 10.16 -9.56 -36.79
CA GLY A 731 8.76 -9.69 -36.31
C GLY A 731 8.57 -10.13 -34.86
N LEU A 732 9.64 -10.48 -34.12
CA LEU A 732 9.57 -10.77 -32.69
C LEU A 732 9.90 -9.50 -31.91
N LEU A 733 8.89 -8.81 -31.38
CA LEU A 733 9.08 -7.71 -30.45
C LEU A 733 9.33 -8.30 -29.07
N LEU A 734 10.52 -8.02 -28.50
CA LEU A 734 10.82 -8.33 -27.11
C LEU A 734 10.02 -7.38 -26.17
N PRO A 735 9.69 -7.80 -24.94
CA PRO A 735 9.05 -6.90 -23.99
C PRO A 735 9.96 -5.68 -23.73
N PRO A 736 9.37 -4.48 -23.59
CA PRO A 736 10.16 -3.27 -23.39
C PRO A 736 10.92 -3.36 -22.05
N GLN A 737 12.21 -3.03 -22.10
CA GLN A 737 13.10 -2.96 -20.94
C GLN A 737 13.19 -1.52 -20.44
N VAL A 738 13.39 -1.35 -19.13
CA VAL A 738 13.58 -0.04 -18.52
C VAL A 738 15.07 0.32 -18.56
N TYR A 739 15.35 1.50 -19.10
CA TYR A 739 16.70 2.06 -19.15
C TYR A 739 16.76 3.37 -18.37
N ILE A 740 17.85 3.56 -17.63
CA ILE A 740 18.24 4.80 -16.99
C ILE A 740 19.13 5.58 -17.95
N LEU A 741 18.83 6.86 -18.10
CA LEU A 741 19.50 7.72 -19.05
C LEU A 741 20.59 8.56 -18.38
N ASP A 742 21.83 8.47 -18.86
CA ASP A 742 22.88 9.39 -18.43
C ASP A 742 22.70 10.75 -19.12
N LEU A 743 22.58 11.79 -18.33
CA LEU A 743 22.49 13.19 -18.76
C LEU A 743 23.70 14.02 -18.31
N MET A 744 24.64 13.44 -17.56
CA MET A 744 25.73 14.15 -16.91
C MET A 744 27.10 13.83 -17.49
N TYR A 745 27.47 12.56 -17.49
CA TYR A 745 28.80 12.10 -17.79
C TYR A 745 28.98 11.69 -19.26
N GLN A 746 28.09 10.85 -19.75
CA GLN A 746 28.01 10.39 -21.13
C GLN A 746 26.58 10.56 -21.65
N PRO A 747 26.18 11.80 -21.99
CA PRO A 747 24.78 12.07 -22.36
C PRO A 747 24.29 11.18 -23.49
N GLY A 748 23.18 10.50 -23.26
CA GLY A 748 22.60 9.52 -24.18
C GLY A 748 23.02 8.08 -23.94
N CYS A 749 23.93 7.80 -23.01
CA CYS A 749 24.21 6.44 -22.58
C CYS A 749 22.96 5.84 -21.87
N LEU A 750 22.50 4.68 -22.35
CA LEU A 750 21.37 3.95 -21.85
C LEU A 750 21.85 2.80 -20.97
N MET A 751 21.63 2.90 -19.67
CA MET A 751 22.02 1.90 -18.68
C MET A 751 20.77 1.07 -18.32
N LYS A 752 20.85 -0.24 -18.45
CA LYS A 752 19.73 -1.11 -18.12
C LYS A 752 19.46 -1.06 -16.62
N GLN A 753 18.20 -0.90 -16.23
CA GLN A 753 17.81 -0.89 -14.81
C GLN A 753 18.25 -2.18 -14.11
N GLY A 754 18.89 -2.06 -12.92
CA GLY A 754 19.49 -3.17 -12.19
C GLY A 754 20.88 -3.60 -12.68
N SER A 755 21.51 -2.89 -13.62
CA SER A 755 22.93 -3.08 -13.94
C SER A 755 23.83 -2.31 -12.96
N ALA A 756 25.05 -2.79 -12.74
CA ALA A 756 26.02 -2.12 -11.87
C ALA A 756 26.33 -0.66 -12.33
N GLU A 757 26.24 -0.38 -13.62
CA GLU A 757 26.42 0.96 -14.17
C GLU A 757 25.24 1.89 -13.80
N ALA A 758 24.01 1.37 -13.87
CA ALA A 758 22.80 2.08 -13.48
C ALA A 758 22.81 2.37 -11.97
N ASP A 759 23.13 1.38 -11.15
CA ASP A 759 23.21 1.51 -9.69
C ASP A 759 24.28 2.56 -9.30
N HIS A 760 25.43 2.55 -9.99
CA HIS A 760 26.48 3.54 -9.74
C HIS A 760 26.10 4.96 -10.18
N TYR A 761 25.23 5.11 -11.19
CA TYR A 761 24.71 6.42 -11.62
C TYR A 761 23.67 6.96 -10.63
N GLN A 762 22.85 6.10 -10.06
CA GLN A 762 21.78 6.45 -9.14
C GLN A 762 22.28 6.76 -7.71
N HIS A 763 23.37 6.10 -7.28
CA HIS A 763 23.96 6.25 -5.95
C HIS A 763 25.32 6.95 -6.01
N ILE A 764 25.83 7.40 -4.88
CA ILE A 764 27.13 8.09 -4.77
C ILE A 764 28.22 7.07 -4.49
#